data_a07ae6ef979833a69bbe865aa58e8abb
#
_entry.id   a07ae6ef979833a69bbe865aa58e8abb
#
_cell.length_a   1.000
_cell.length_b   1.000
_cell.length_c   1.000
_cell.angle_alpha   90.00
_cell.angle_beta   90.00
_cell.angle_gamma   90.00
#
_symmetry.space_group_name_H-M   'P 1'
#
loop_
_entity.id
_entity.type
_entity.pdbx_description
1 polymer ?
#
loop_
_entity_poly.entity_id
_entity_poly.type
_entity_poly.pdbx_seq_one_letter_code
_entity_poly.pdbx_strand_id
1 'polypeptide(L)'
;MLRYPLFAALLLVQTTACLSATLEEDAKAFGTRETVQSMDISPSGKLLLAVVSGAGRTSVLKIMDAATKEAHPIIMSSGDPESIDWCRFASDTQLVCSYGGYAKVDNDVAGFSRLVTLGIDGKNVKQLGQPERASDLGIHQFDGDILDWLPDQPGSVLMQRNYVQQANVTGIGDAVEGQEGLGVDRIDLSSMKVTPVEAAQKDADSYLTDGRGNVRIEVIARAIGDALTGDYKVKYRRAGSKKWEDFPGGGTPLAVEGSSDSALVLASNGGRDALYRVKLDGSGARTLVAANDKVDIDDVVRLGHGQRVIGYTYVDDRRRTVYFDNEIKGLAAALGKAIPQFPEIAFVNASADGSKLLMLAYSDSDPGSFYLFDKTTKHLDELAPVRVPLISRQLASVQPISYPAADGVSIPAYLTLPPGGTGKDLPAIVLPHGGPEARDEGTFDWLAQFLAARGYAVIQPNFRGSGGFGDAWLAKNGYQGWRTSIGDITAAAKYLVSKGIADPKRLAIVGWSYGGYAALLSAAEQPALYKAVVAIAPVTDLNLLKSESNDFTDSAIVKNFVGSGPDTIQGSPLRRAAEIKAPVLLFHGDLDGNVNVAHSDKMVAALKSAGDQAELVRFHGLDHQLDDTDARTQMLTRIGTFLDSSIGH
;
A
#
# COMPACT_ATOMS: atom_id res chain seq x y z
N MET A 1 -50.83 2.25 -64.96
CA MET A 1 -49.43 2.73 -65.05
C MET A 1 -49.26 3.85 -64.01
N LEU A 2 -48.77 3.52 -62.81
CA LEU A 2 -48.37 4.50 -61.84
C LEU A 2 -46.91 4.24 -61.48
N ARG A 3 -46.04 5.19 -61.76
CA ARG A 3 -44.60 5.18 -61.46
C ARG A 3 -44.42 5.80 -60.08
N TYR A 4 -43.81 5.05 -59.12
CA TYR A 4 -43.29 5.58 -57.86
C TYR A 4 -41.82 5.95 -58.01
N PRO A 5 -41.34 7.08 -57.53
CA PRO A 5 -39.92 7.39 -57.47
C PRO A 5 -39.27 6.77 -56.24
N LEU A 6 -38.14 6.06 -56.44
CA LEU A 6 -37.26 5.62 -55.39
C LEU A 6 -36.52 6.84 -54.80
N PHE A 7 -36.78 7.14 -53.52
CA PHE A 7 -35.90 8.01 -52.74
C PHE A 7 -34.75 7.15 -52.15
N ALA A 8 -33.53 7.33 -52.64
CA ALA A 8 -32.35 6.80 -52.02
C ALA A 8 -31.94 7.72 -50.86
N ALA A 9 -32.18 7.27 -49.62
CA ALA A 9 -31.69 7.93 -48.42
C ALA A 9 -30.19 7.62 -48.29
N LEU A 10 -29.32 8.59 -48.51
CA LEU A 10 -27.90 8.54 -48.16
C LEU A 10 -27.80 8.63 -46.62
N LEU A 11 -27.51 7.50 -45.95
CA LEU A 11 -27.08 7.50 -44.56
C LEU A 11 -25.62 8.03 -44.54
N LEU A 12 -25.47 9.29 -44.15
CA LEU A 12 -24.19 9.82 -43.71
C LEU A 12 -23.87 9.17 -42.35
N VAL A 13 -23.01 8.16 -42.37
CA VAL A 13 -22.35 7.69 -41.17
C VAL A 13 -21.35 8.79 -40.78
N GLN A 14 -21.75 9.64 -39.85
CA GLN A 14 -20.80 10.52 -39.14
C GLN A 14 -19.92 9.62 -38.28
N THR A 15 -18.72 9.29 -38.75
CA THR A 15 -17.64 8.81 -37.92
C THR A 15 -17.24 9.95 -37.01
N THR A 16 -17.79 9.99 -35.82
CA THR A 16 -17.21 10.78 -34.72
C THR A 16 -15.82 10.21 -34.49
N ALA A 17 -14.80 10.87 -35.02
CA ALA A 17 -13.44 10.64 -34.59
C ALA A 17 -13.43 10.85 -33.07
N CYS A 18 -13.22 9.79 -32.31
CA CYS A 18 -12.93 9.88 -30.88
C CYS A 18 -11.62 10.68 -30.82
N LEU A 19 -11.69 11.99 -30.50
CA LEU A 19 -10.51 12.79 -30.23
C LEU A 19 -9.80 12.11 -29.08
N SER A 20 -8.56 11.67 -29.27
CA SER A 20 -7.72 11.19 -28.17
C SER A 20 -7.60 12.32 -27.15
N ALA A 21 -7.68 11.96 -25.86
CA ALA A 21 -7.55 12.94 -24.79
C ALA A 21 -6.18 13.63 -24.84
N THR A 22 -6.15 14.90 -24.49
CA THR A 22 -4.89 15.64 -24.39
C THR A 22 -4.03 15.13 -23.26
N LEU A 23 -2.74 15.45 -23.26
CA LEU A 23 -1.82 15.09 -22.19
C LEU A 23 -2.30 15.65 -20.83
N GLU A 24 -2.79 16.88 -20.82
CA GLU A 24 -3.28 17.54 -19.61
C GLU A 24 -4.55 16.87 -19.07
N GLU A 25 -5.45 16.46 -19.95
CA GLU A 25 -6.66 15.73 -19.55
C GLU A 25 -6.34 14.37 -18.96
N ASP A 26 -5.39 13.63 -19.55
CA ASP A 26 -4.93 12.34 -19.03
C ASP A 26 -4.18 12.52 -17.72
N ALA A 27 -3.22 13.46 -17.66
CA ALA A 27 -2.46 13.74 -16.45
C ALA A 27 -3.39 14.10 -15.27
N LYS A 28 -4.44 14.91 -15.53
CA LYS A 28 -5.44 15.24 -14.52
C LYS A 28 -6.27 14.03 -14.11
N ALA A 29 -6.73 13.23 -15.07
CA ALA A 29 -7.61 12.09 -14.77
C ALA A 29 -6.88 11.01 -13.95
N PHE A 30 -5.65 10.64 -14.35
CA PHE A 30 -4.86 9.62 -13.66
C PHE A 30 -4.15 10.14 -12.41
N GLY A 31 -3.73 11.41 -12.40
CA GLY A 31 -3.08 12.05 -11.25
C GLY A 31 -4.04 12.42 -10.11
N THR A 32 -5.35 12.55 -10.39
CA THR A 32 -6.34 12.79 -9.33
C THR A 32 -6.35 11.61 -8.36
N ARG A 33 -6.28 11.92 -7.07
CA ARG A 33 -6.36 10.92 -5.99
C ARG A 33 -7.68 10.14 -6.05
N GLU A 34 -7.74 9.02 -5.32
CA GLU A 34 -8.98 8.26 -5.19
C GLU A 34 -10.11 9.16 -4.69
N THR A 35 -11.21 9.23 -5.45
CA THR A 35 -12.39 10.00 -5.04
C THR A 35 -12.94 9.47 -3.70
N VAL A 36 -12.94 8.15 -3.53
CA VAL A 36 -13.24 7.48 -2.27
C VAL A 36 -12.01 6.68 -1.84
N GLN A 37 -11.38 7.11 -0.76
CA GLN A 37 -10.17 6.49 -0.21
C GLN A 37 -10.50 5.29 0.66
N SER A 38 -11.52 5.40 1.50
CA SER A 38 -11.99 4.31 2.35
C SER A 38 -13.49 4.45 2.64
N MET A 39 -14.14 3.32 2.94
CA MET A 39 -15.52 3.28 3.41
C MET A 39 -15.66 2.33 4.59
N ASP A 40 -16.65 2.59 5.43
CA ASP A 40 -17.08 1.69 6.51
C ASP A 40 -18.60 1.68 6.66
N ILE A 41 -19.12 0.66 7.35
CA ILE A 41 -20.55 0.49 7.63
C ILE A 41 -20.78 0.41 9.13
N SER A 42 -21.82 1.11 9.61
CA SER A 42 -22.20 1.08 11.03
C SER A 42 -22.66 -0.30 11.49
N PRO A 43 -22.56 -0.64 12.79
CA PRO A 43 -23.04 -1.91 13.32
C PRO A 43 -24.49 -2.23 12.97
N SER A 44 -25.39 -1.24 12.96
CA SER A 44 -26.80 -1.43 12.54
C SER A 44 -26.99 -1.54 11.03
N GLY A 45 -25.96 -1.26 10.23
CA GLY A 45 -26.07 -1.22 8.76
C GLY A 45 -26.89 -0.06 8.22
N LYS A 46 -27.24 0.95 9.04
CA LYS A 46 -28.05 2.10 8.64
C LYS A 46 -27.21 3.26 8.10
N LEU A 47 -25.98 3.38 8.53
CA LEU A 47 -25.06 4.44 8.14
C LEU A 47 -23.84 3.87 7.43
N LEU A 48 -23.35 4.63 6.48
CA LEU A 48 -22.08 4.43 5.79
C LEU A 48 -21.17 5.61 6.10
N LEU A 49 -19.89 5.36 6.14
CA LEU A 49 -18.84 6.35 6.35
C LEU A 49 -17.91 6.31 5.15
N ALA A 50 -17.48 7.47 4.66
CA ALA A 50 -16.52 7.55 3.57
C ALA A 50 -15.49 8.65 3.83
N VAL A 51 -14.20 8.32 3.67
CA VAL A 51 -13.13 9.31 3.50
C VAL A 51 -13.00 9.58 2.01
N VAL A 52 -13.22 10.81 1.61
CA VAL A 52 -13.17 11.23 0.20
C VAL A 52 -12.11 12.30 -0.01
N SER A 53 -11.46 12.31 -1.17
CA SER A 53 -10.51 13.36 -1.54
C SER A 53 -11.22 14.66 -1.85
N GLY A 54 -10.65 15.77 -1.39
CA GLY A 54 -10.96 17.13 -1.83
C GLY A 54 -9.90 17.66 -2.82
N ALA A 55 -9.74 18.97 -2.87
CA ALA A 55 -8.69 19.60 -3.68
C ALA A 55 -7.31 19.35 -3.08
N GLY A 56 -6.28 19.17 -3.92
CA GLY A 56 -4.92 18.94 -3.50
C GLY A 56 -4.79 17.73 -2.57
N ARG A 57 -4.33 17.95 -1.34
CA ARG A 57 -4.20 16.94 -0.26
C ARG A 57 -5.42 16.83 0.66
N THR A 58 -6.42 17.70 0.49
CA THR A 58 -7.59 17.72 1.37
C THR A 58 -8.30 16.37 1.43
N SER A 59 -8.70 15.94 2.62
CA SER A 59 -9.54 14.77 2.86
C SER A 59 -10.81 15.18 3.62
N VAL A 60 -11.96 14.63 3.26
CA VAL A 60 -13.26 14.94 3.86
C VAL A 60 -13.91 13.65 4.33
N LEU A 61 -14.25 13.59 5.60
CA LEU A 61 -15.05 12.52 6.16
C LEU A 61 -16.53 12.84 5.94
N LYS A 62 -17.25 11.90 5.33
CA LYS A 62 -18.69 12.00 5.08
C LYS A 62 -19.43 10.87 5.74
N ILE A 63 -20.60 11.16 6.28
CA ILE A 63 -21.61 10.17 6.66
C ILE A 63 -22.73 10.15 5.62
N MET A 64 -23.20 8.95 5.31
CA MET A 64 -24.30 8.70 4.37
C MET A 64 -25.34 7.80 5.02
N ASP A 65 -26.60 8.13 4.89
CA ASP A 65 -27.71 7.21 5.20
C ASP A 65 -27.77 6.10 4.15
N ALA A 66 -27.73 4.85 4.59
CA ALA A 66 -27.66 3.69 3.69
C ALA A 66 -28.93 3.49 2.84
N ALA A 67 -30.08 3.99 3.27
CA ALA A 67 -31.34 3.86 2.56
C ALA A 67 -31.61 5.02 1.59
N THR A 68 -31.42 6.26 2.04
CA THR A 68 -31.69 7.46 1.23
C THR A 68 -30.54 7.87 0.35
N LYS A 69 -29.31 7.40 0.65
CA LYS A 69 -28.03 7.81 0.03
C LYS A 69 -27.70 9.29 0.23
N GLU A 70 -28.41 9.98 1.12
CA GLU A 70 -28.07 11.35 1.50
C GLU A 70 -26.77 11.36 2.28
N ALA A 71 -25.78 12.12 1.80
CA ALA A 71 -24.44 12.22 2.39
C ALA A 71 -24.13 13.66 2.79
N HIS A 72 -23.54 13.83 3.96
CA HIS A 72 -23.07 15.13 4.44
C HIS A 72 -21.67 15.05 5.05
N PRO A 73 -20.84 16.10 4.89
CA PRO A 73 -19.51 16.16 5.49
C PRO A 73 -19.62 16.39 6.98
N ILE A 74 -18.72 15.78 7.76
CA ILE A 74 -18.65 15.94 9.22
C ILE A 74 -17.33 16.52 9.69
N ILE A 75 -16.19 16.17 9.08
CA ILE A 75 -14.90 16.80 9.32
C ILE A 75 -14.10 16.87 8.01
N MET A 76 -13.10 17.75 7.99
CA MET A 76 -12.20 17.95 6.87
C MET A 76 -10.78 18.18 7.41
N SER A 77 -9.80 17.57 6.77
CA SER A 77 -8.39 17.86 6.94
C SER A 77 -7.84 18.54 5.69
N SER A 78 -6.97 19.53 5.86
CA SER A 78 -6.27 20.19 4.75
C SER A 78 -5.21 19.29 4.10
N GLY A 79 -4.76 18.24 4.80
CA GLY A 79 -3.63 17.43 4.41
C GLY A 79 -2.26 18.08 4.68
N ASP A 80 -2.21 19.20 5.42
CA ASP A 80 -0.99 19.90 5.77
C ASP A 80 -1.02 20.33 7.25
N PRO A 81 -0.22 19.69 8.14
CA PRO A 81 0.62 18.52 7.87
C PRO A 81 -0.15 17.18 7.95
N GLU A 82 -1.39 17.18 8.40
CA GLU A 82 -2.16 16.00 8.76
C GLU A 82 -3.22 15.65 7.72
N SER A 83 -3.32 14.38 7.35
CA SER A 83 -4.40 13.81 6.56
C SER A 83 -5.23 12.82 7.37
N ILE A 84 -6.48 12.60 6.98
CA ILE A 84 -7.29 11.51 7.52
C ILE A 84 -6.86 10.23 6.82
N ASP A 85 -6.28 9.28 7.57
CA ASP A 85 -5.87 8.00 7.00
C ASP A 85 -7.07 7.06 6.86
N TRP A 86 -7.83 6.92 7.93
CA TRP A 86 -9.04 6.12 7.97
C TRP A 86 -9.98 6.55 9.09
N CYS A 87 -11.26 6.22 8.93
CA CYS A 87 -12.25 6.31 10.00
C CYS A 87 -13.11 5.05 10.02
N ARG A 88 -13.56 4.62 11.21
CA ARG A 88 -14.44 3.46 11.40
C ARG A 88 -15.47 3.71 12.48
N PHE A 89 -16.60 3.01 12.39
CA PHE A 89 -17.63 3.01 13.43
C PHE A 89 -17.17 2.15 14.64
N ALA A 90 -17.14 2.75 15.81
CA ALA A 90 -17.07 2.01 17.07
C ALA A 90 -18.48 1.66 17.61
N SER A 91 -19.49 2.44 17.19
CA SER A 91 -20.91 2.20 17.42
C SER A 91 -21.71 2.96 16.37
N ASP A 92 -23.06 2.87 16.41
CA ASP A 92 -23.90 3.66 15.49
C ASP A 92 -23.82 5.18 15.70
N THR A 93 -23.22 5.63 16.79
CA THR A 93 -23.16 7.05 17.16
C THR A 93 -21.75 7.57 17.37
N GLN A 94 -20.73 6.71 17.29
CA GLN A 94 -19.36 7.05 17.63
C GLN A 94 -18.38 6.46 16.65
N LEU A 95 -17.38 7.26 16.27
CA LEU A 95 -16.34 6.95 15.33
C LEU A 95 -14.97 6.94 16.02
N VAL A 96 -14.03 6.22 15.43
CA VAL A 96 -12.60 6.37 15.65
C VAL A 96 -11.95 6.68 14.31
N CYS A 97 -11.08 7.69 14.28
CA CYS A 97 -10.31 8.08 13.11
C CYS A 97 -8.81 8.10 13.42
N SER A 98 -8.01 7.74 12.43
CA SER A 98 -6.57 7.97 12.39
C SER A 98 -6.26 9.20 11.54
N TYR A 99 -5.39 10.02 12.07
CA TYR A 99 -4.73 11.12 11.36
C TYR A 99 -3.25 10.85 11.32
N GLY A 100 -2.62 11.06 10.18
CA GLY A 100 -1.20 10.88 10.01
C GLY A 100 -0.57 11.97 9.16
N GLY A 101 0.74 12.07 9.23
CA GLY A 101 1.50 13.02 8.46
C GLY A 101 3.00 12.91 8.70
N TYR A 102 3.74 13.83 8.09
CA TYR A 102 5.18 13.96 8.27
C TYR A 102 5.51 15.35 8.77
N ALA A 103 6.47 15.45 9.66
CA ALA A 103 6.97 16.70 10.19
C ALA A 103 8.50 16.70 10.24
N LYS A 104 9.09 17.90 10.16
CA LYS A 104 10.52 18.06 10.42
C LYS A 104 10.75 18.10 11.93
N VAL A 105 11.61 17.20 12.40
CA VAL A 105 12.09 17.14 13.77
C VAL A 105 13.60 17.35 13.70
N ASP A 106 14.07 18.52 14.15
CA ASP A 106 15.46 18.96 13.95
C ASP A 106 15.87 18.95 12.47
N ASN A 107 16.76 18.04 12.07
CA ASN A 107 17.22 17.89 10.69
C ASN A 107 16.57 16.72 9.94
N ASP A 108 15.75 15.93 10.62
CA ASP A 108 15.14 14.72 10.08
C ASP A 108 13.66 14.93 9.76
N VAL A 109 13.10 14.03 8.97
CA VAL A 109 11.67 13.94 8.69
C VAL A 109 11.13 12.72 9.42
N ALA A 110 10.18 12.94 10.31
CA ALA A 110 9.52 11.86 11.06
C ALA A 110 8.03 11.81 10.74
N GLY A 111 7.53 10.59 10.50
CA GLY A 111 6.10 10.33 10.41
C GLY A 111 5.46 10.33 11.79
N PHE A 112 4.21 10.71 11.87
CA PHE A 112 3.42 10.61 13.12
C PHE A 112 1.99 10.17 12.82
N SER A 113 1.33 9.59 13.82
CA SER A 113 -0.11 9.30 13.77
C SER A 113 -0.80 9.63 15.10
N ARG A 114 -2.09 9.98 14.97
CA ARG A 114 -2.96 10.26 16.11
C ARG A 114 -4.27 9.53 15.93
N LEU A 115 -4.76 8.93 16.99
CA LEU A 115 -6.08 8.32 17.05
C LEU A 115 -7.04 9.23 17.83
N VAL A 116 -8.17 9.52 17.23
CA VAL A 116 -9.21 10.31 17.86
C VAL A 116 -10.56 9.60 17.82
N THR A 117 -11.41 9.83 18.84
CA THR A 117 -12.82 9.49 18.80
C THR A 117 -13.66 10.75 18.63
N LEU A 118 -14.80 10.61 17.95
CA LEU A 118 -15.76 11.69 17.74
C LEU A 118 -17.17 11.13 17.51
N GLY A 119 -18.16 11.99 17.72
CA GLY A 119 -19.54 11.67 17.36
C GLY A 119 -19.77 11.65 15.84
N ILE A 120 -20.81 10.96 15.38
CA ILE A 120 -21.23 10.97 13.96
C ILE A 120 -21.62 12.36 13.44
N ASP A 121 -21.79 13.33 14.34
CA ASP A 121 -22.03 14.75 14.00
C ASP A 121 -20.73 15.58 13.91
N GLY A 122 -19.57 14.93 13.98
CA GLY A 122 -18.25 15.57 13.95
C GLY A 122 -17.85 16.29 15.24
N LYS A 123 -18.67 16.19 16.31
CA LYS A 123 -18.39 16.86 17.59
C LYS A 123 -17.73 15.91 18.60
N ASN A 124 -17.33 16.50 19.74
CA ASN A 124 -16.71 15.78 20.86
C ASN A 124 -15.43 15.04 20.47
N VAL A 125 -14.62 15.65 19.62
CA VAL A 125 -13.30 15.09 19.22
C VAL A 125 -12.40 14.98 20.45
N LYS A 126 -11.89 13.77 20.72
CA LYS A 126 -10.98 13.48 21.83
C LYS A 126 -9.88 12.54 21.36
N GLN A 127 -8.65 12.83 21.75
CA GLN A 127 -7.50 11.96 21.46
C GLN A 127 -7.54 10.69 22.31
N LEU A 128 -7.17 9.54 21.71
CA LEU A 128 -7.08 8.23 22.37
C LEU A 128 -5.66 7.94 22.87
N GLY A 129 -4.65 8.54 22.25
CA GLY A 129 -3.26 8.41 22.64
C GLY A 129 -2.96 9.00 24.03
N GLN A 130 -1.75 8.80 24.52
CA GLN A 130 -1.28 9.47 25.73
C GLN A 130 -1.20 10.97 25.49
N PRO A 131 -1.80 11.83 26.33
CA PRO A 131 -1.68 13.27 26.18
C PRO A 131 -0.22 13.73 26.32
N GLU A 132 0.24 14.56 25.41
CA GLU A 132 1.59 15.15 25.46
C GLU A 132 1.72 16.11 26.65
N ARG A 133 2.87 16.06 27.33
CA ARG A 133 3.20 16.89 28.50
C ARG A 133 4.61 17.44 28.38
N ALA A 134 4.84 18.60 28.94
CA ALA A 134 6.18 19.22 29.00
C ALA A 134 7.24 18.39 29.77
N SER A 135 6.79 17.40 30.55
CA SER A 135 7.63 16.47 31.29
C SER A 135 7.98 15.19 30.51
N ASP A 136 7.47 15.03 29.30
CA ASP A 136 7.73 13.83 28.50
C ASP A 136 9.21 13.76 28.11
N LEU A 137 9.80 12.58 28.27
CA LEU A 137 11.22 12.32 28.00
C LEU A 137 11.49 11.86 26.57
N GLY A 138 10.46 11.78 25.75
CA GLY A 138 10.53 11.35 24.36
C GLY A 138 9.45 12.00 23.49
N ILE A 139 9.48 11.69 22.21
CA ILE A 139 8.51 12.18 21.23
C ILE A 139 7.34 11.21 21.15
N HIS A 140 6.12 11.72 21.21
CA HIS A 140 4.91 10.97 20.89
C HIS A 140 4.78 10.86 19.36
N GLN A 141 5.42 9.84 18.78
CA GLN A 141 5.39 9.65 17.34
C GLN A 141 4.08 8.99 16.90
N PHE A 142 3.69 7.91 17.53
CA PHE A 142 2.47 7.15 17.21
C PHE A 142 1.62 6.93 18.46
N ASP A 143 0.30 7.10 18.33
CA ASP A 143 -0.62 6.82 19.45
C ASP A 143 -0.80 5.31 19.68
N GLY A 144 -0.66 4.49 18.65
CA GLY A 144 -0.92 3.05 18.62
C GLY A 144 -2.06 2.66 17.66
N ASP A 145 -2.72 1.50 17.88
CA ASP A 145 -3.74 0.96 17.01
C ASP A 145 -4.91 0.33 17.76
N ILE A 146 -6.07 0.24 17.10
CA ILE A 146 -7.23 -0.48 17.63
C ILE A 146 -7.06 -1.97 17.40
N LEU A 147 -6.94 -2.73 18.48
CA LEU A 147 -6.82 -4.20 18.46
C LEU A 147 -8.17 -4.90 18.33
N ASP A 148 -9.20 -4.35 18.99
CA ASP A 148 -10.52 -4.99 19.05
C ASP A 148 -11.62 -3.92 19.20
N TRP A 149 -12.63 -4.03 18.37
CA TRP A 149 -13.78 -3.10 18.36
C TRP A 149 -14.85 -3.45 19.39
N LEU A 150 -14.64 -4.53 20.14
CA LEU A 150 -15.50 -5.00 21.23
C LEU A 150 -16.99 -5.01 20.86
N PRO A 151 -17.42 -5.82 19.88
CA PRO A 151 -18.78 -5.78 19.37
C PRO A 151 -19.85 -6.05 20.44
N ASP A 152 -19.50 -6.78 21.50
CA ASP A 152 -20.36 -7.06 22.66
C ASP A 152 -20.41 -5.86 23.68
N GLN A 153 -19.61 -4.82 23.46
CA GLN A 153 -19.51 -3.61 24.30
C GLN A 153 -19.47 -2.35 23.42
N PRO A 154 -20.53 -2.02 22.68
CA PRO A 154 -20.55 -0.90 21.73
C PRO A 154 -20.13 0.42 22.39
N GLY A 155 -19.25 1.15 21.73
CA GLY A 155 -18.68 2.41 22.24
C GLY A 155 -17.45 2.22 23.16
N SER A 156 -16.94 1.01 23.26
CA SER A 156 -15.61 0.72 23.85
C SER A 156 -14.70 0.08 22.81
N VAL A 157 -13.41 0.29 22.96
CA VAL A 157 -12.37 -0.35 22.12
C VAL A 157 -11.26 -0.92 22.99
N LEU A 158 -10.56 -1.91 22.46
CA LEU A 158 -9.27 -2.35 22.97
C LEU A 158 -8.18 -1.78 22.06
N MET A 159 -7.30 -0.98 22.62
CA MET A 159 -6.25 -0.26 21.90
C MET A 159 -4.88 -0.71 22.38
N GLN A 160 -3.98 -1.10 21.49
CA GLN A 160 -2.56 -1.06 21.81
C GLN A 160 -2.10 0.39 21.75
N ARG A 161 -1.49 0.85 22.83
CA ARG A 161 -1.21 2.26 23.09
C ARG A 161 0.25 2.47 23.40
N ASN A 162 0.87 3.41 22.71
CA ASN A 162 2.24 3.80 22.98
C ASN A 162 2.30 4.74 24.19
N TYR A 163 3.26 4.47 25.07
CA TYR A 163 3.53 5.23 26.26
C TYR A 163 4.94 5.81 26.22
N VAL A 164 5.05 7.09 26.52
CA VAL A 164 6.31 7.82 26.69
C VAL A 164 6.52 8.12 28.16
N GLN A 165 7.72 7.84 28.67
CA GLN A 165 8.09 8.12 30.05
C GLN A 165 8.09 9.63 30.34
N GLN A 166 7.87 9.98 31.61
CA GLN A 166 7.83 11.36 32.09
C GLN A 166 8.91 11.61 33.15
N ALA A 167 9.52 12.79 33.09
CA ALA A 167 10.39 13.23 34.15
C ALA A 167 9.58 13.53 35.42
N ASN A 168 10.08 13.09 36.57
CA ASN A 168 9.45 13.44 37.85
C ASN A 168 9.63 14.94 38.17
N VAL A 169 8.55 15.69 38.12
CA VAL A 169 8.52 17.16 38.33
C VAL A 169 8.61 17.54 39.81
N THR A 170 8.54 16.58 40.73
CA THR A 170 8.51 16.84 42.18
C THR A 170 9.89 17.03 42.83
N GLY A 171 10.97 17.00 42.07
CA GLY A 171 12.26 17.62 42.43
C GLY A 171 13.15 16.85 43.38
N ILE A 172 12.95 15.57 43.66
CA ILE A 172 13.87 14.74 44.46
C ILE A 172 14.41 13.59 43.62
N GLY A 173 15.58 13.79 43.03
CA GLY A 173 16.33 12.80 42.22
C GLY A 173 15.88 12.68 40.77
N ASP A 174 16.71 12.00 39.94
CA ASP A 174 16.47 11.68 38.54
C ASP A 174 15.42 10.56 38.35
N ALA A 175 14.33 10.60 39.14
CA ALA A 175 13.30 9.58 39.09
C ALA A 175 12.43 9.77 37.81
N VAL A 176 12.31 8.72 37.04
CA VAL A 176 11.42 8.63 35.87
C VAL A 176 10.07 8.08 36.33
N GLU A 177 8.99 8.69 35.92
CA GLU A 177 7.62 8.25 36.23
C GLU A 177 6.90 7.79 34.97
N GLY A 178 5.92 6.89 35.14
CA GLY A 178 5.06 6.42 34.05
C GLY A 178 5.51 5.13 33.40
N GLN A 179 4.75 4.75 32.39
CA GLN A 179 4.99 3.57 31.57
C GLN A 179 5.80 3.94 30.32
N GLU A 180 6.52 2.98 29.75
CA GLU A 180 7.26 3.14 28.50
C GLU A 180 6.95 1.98 27.56
N GLY A 181 6.81 2.27 26.25
CA GLY A 181 6.59 1.29 25.23
C GLY A 181 5.12 0.98 24.98
N LEU A 182 4.83 -0.19 24.43
CA LEU A 182 3.51 -0.58 23.99
C LEU A 182 2.75 -1.34 25.08
N GLY A 183 1.59 -0.83 25.50
CA GLY A 183 0.64 -1.49 26.41
C GLY A 183 -0.70 -1.72 25.75
N VAL A 184 -1.63 -2.34 26.44
CA VAL A 184 -3.01 -2.53 25.96
C VAL A 184 -4.00 -1.97 26.96
N ASP A 185 -4.87 -1.08 26.47
CA ASP A 185 -5.92 -0.44 27.24
C ASP A 185 -7.30 -0.74 26.68
N ARG A 186 -8.27 -0.90 27.55
CA ARG A 186 -9.69 -0.78 27.21
C ARG A 186 -10.11 0.67 27.43
N ILE A 187 -10.68 1.28 26.41
CA ILE A 187 -11.12 2.67 26.44
C ILE A 187 -12.63 2.74 26.21
N ASP A 188 -13.36 3.30 27.16
CA ASP A 188 -14.75 3.72 26.94
C ASP A 188 -14.74 5.08 26.23
N LEU A 189 -15.20 5.13 24.99
CA LEU A 189 -15.07 6.28 24.11
C LEU A 189 -15.96 7.46 24.54
N SER A 190 -17.04 7.20 25.29
CA SER A 190 -17.96 8.23 25.77
C SER A 190 -17.37 9.00 26.96
N SER A 191 -16.93 8.27 27.97
CA SER A 191 -16.37 8.82 29.21
C SER A 191 -14.86 9.07 29.15
N MET A 192 -14.16 8.52 28.17
CA MET A 192 -12.69 8.45 28.08
C MET A 192 -12.05 7.70 29.25
N LYS A 193 -12.79 6.81 29.88
CA LYS A 193 -12.24 5.97 30.95
C LYS A 193 -11.31 4.93 30.34
N VAL A 194 -10.04 5.01 30.73
CA VAL A 194 -9.00 4.04 30.38
C VAL A 194 -8.91 2.99 31.49
N THR A 195 -8.90 1.71 31.10
CA THR A 195 -8.70 0.58 31.99
C THR A 195 -7.56 -0.27 31.44
N PRO A 196 -6.39 -0.32 32.10
CA PRO A 196 -5.26 -1.11 31.65
C PRO A 196 -5.59 -2.60 31.57
N VAL A 197 -5.18 -3.25 30.46
CA VAL A 197 -5.32 -4.70 30.22
C VAL A 197 -3.95 -5.35 30.21
N GLU A 198 -2.98 -4.78 29.51
CA GLU A 198 -1.57 -5.15 29.56
C GLU A 198 -0.73 -3.91 29.91
N ALA A 199 0.18 -4.06 30.86
CA ALA A 199 1.13 -3.00 31.17
C ALA A 199 2.07 -2.76 29.97
N ALA A 200 2.41 -1.49 29.75
CA ALA A 200 3.33 -1.17 28.66
C ALA A 200 4.71 -1.80 28.90
N GLN A 201 5.31 -2.27 27.81
CA GLN A 201 6.63 -2.87 27.77
C GLN A 201 7.44 -2.25 26.62
N LYS A 202 8.68 -1.87 26.88
CA LYS A 202 9.56 -1.20 25.92
C LYS A 202 9.79 -2.04 24.66
N ASP A 203 9.90 -3.36 24.84
CA ASP A 203 10.22 -4.29 23.75
C ASP A 203 8.97 -4.89 23.08
N ALA A 204 7.75 -4.58 23.55
CA ALA A 204 6.53 -5.04 22.90
C ALA A 204 6.39 -4.36 21.52
N ASP A 205 6.17 -5.17 20.49
CA ASP A 205 5.98 -4.73 19.10
C ASP A 205 4.49 -4.69 18.73
N SER A 206 3.78 -5.77 19.05
CA SER A 206 2.36 -5.87 18.76
C SER A 206 1.64 -6.91 19.63
N TYR A 207 0.31 -6.80 19.65
CA TYR A 207 -0.57 -7.75 20.34
C TYR A 207 -1.66 -8.25 19.39
N LEU A 208 -2.14 -9.50 19.62
CA LEU A 208 -3.31 -10.03 18.92
C LEU A 208 -4.38 -10.45 19.93
N THR A 209 -5.64 -10.17 19.60
CA THR A 209 -6.81 -10.55 20.40
C THR A 209 -7.61 -11.67 19.73
N ASP A 210 -8.53 -12.26 20.49
CA ASP A 210 -9.48 -13.25 19.99
C ASP A 210 -10.76 -12.65 19.39
N GLY A 211 -10.79 -11.32 19.15
CA GLY A 211 -11.97 -10.57 18.69
C GLY A 211 -13.07 -10.39 19.73
N ARG A 212 -12.78 -10.72 21.01
CA ARG A 212 -13.70 -10.64 22.15
C ARG A 212 -13.10 -9.91 23.35
N GLY A 213 -12.05 -9.15 23.12
CA GLY A 213 -11.38 -8.34 24.14
C GLY A 213 -10.36 -9.09 24.98
N ASN A 214 -9.96 -10.30 24.62
CA ASN A 214 -8.89 -11.02 25.31
C ASN A 214 -7.60 -10.94 24.48
N VAL A 215 -6.54 -10.40 25.07
CA VAL A 215 -5.20 -10.42 24.48
C VAL A 215 -4.66 -11.84 24.58
N ARG A 216 -4.28 -12.43 23.45
CA ARG A 216 -3.88 -13.84 23.37
C ARG A 216 -2.44 -14.04 22.90
N ILE A 217 -1.90 -13.13 22.11
CA ILE A 217 -0.54 -13.20 21.59
C ILE A 217 0.12 -11.85 21.84
N GLU A 218 1.41 -11.90 22.19
CA GLU A 218 2.32 -10.78 22.33
C GLU A 218 3.54 -11.05 21.45
N VAL A 219 3.86 -10.11 20.57
CA VAL A 219 5.07 -10.10 19.76
C VAL A 219 6.06 -9.13 20.41
N ILE A 220 7.27 -9.59 20.62
CA ILE A 220 8.33 -8.84 21.29
C ILE A 220 9.48 -8.67 20.30
N ALA A 221 9.81 -7.43 19.95
CA ALA A 221 10.98 -7.11 19.15
C ALA A 221 12.27 -7.33 19.97
N ARG A 222 13.30 -7.86 19.33
CA ARG A 222 14.61 -7.98 19.96
C ARG A 222 15.46 -6.75 19.65
N ALA A 223 16.04 -6.18 20.69
CA ALA A 223 16.94 -5.04 20.58
C ALA A 223 18.31 -5.34 21.21
N ILE A 224 19.34 -4.68 20.73
CA ILE A 224 20.67 -4.61 21.36
C ILE A 224 20.93 -3.14 21.67
N GLY A 225 20.87 -2.78 22.95
CA GLY A 225 20.72 -1.38 23.35
C GLY A 225 19.37 -0.84 22.88
N ASP A 226 19.35 0.27 22.15
CA ASP A 226 18.16 0.85 21.55
C ASP A 226 17.94 0.45 20.07
N ALA A 227 18.83 -0.36 19.49
CA ALA A 227 18.76 -0.78 18.11
C ALA A 227 18.00 -2.11 17.94
N LEU A 228 16.94 -2.11 17.12
CA LEU A 228 16.19 -3.29 16.74
C LEU A 228 17.05 -4.24 15.89
N THR A 229 16.94 -5.56 16.13
CA THR A 229 17.72 -6.57 15.39
C THR A 229 16.97 -7.13 14.19
N GLY A 230 15.66 -6.92 14.10
CA GLY A 230 14.78 -7.58 13.13
C GLY A 230 14.30 -8.97 13.56
N ASP A 231 14.78 -9.48 14.70
CA ASP A 231 14.30 -10.73 15.28
C ASP A 231 13.12 -10.47 16.22
N TYR A 232 12.21 -11.43 16.30
CA TYR A 232 11.05 -11.35 17.17
C TYR A 232 10.94 -12.59 18.06
N LYS A 233 10.39 -12.39 19.27
CA LYS A 233 9.95 -13.46 20.16
C LYS A 233 8.43 -13.37 20.29
N VAL A 234 7.74 -14.49 20.10
CA VAL A 234 6.29 -14.56 20.24
C VAL A 234 5.94 -15.30 21.52
N LYS A 235 5.03 -14.72 22.29
CA LYS A 235 4.39 -15.35 23.46
C LYS A 235 2.90 -15.49 23.24
N TYR A 236 2.28 -16.45 23.94
CA TYR A 236 0.85 -16.64 23.90
C TYR A 236 0.27 -16.93 25.29
N ARG A 237 -1.05 -16.83 25.40
CA ARG A 237 -1.83 -17.27 26.58
C ARG A 237 -2.86 -18.30 26.16
N ARG A 238 -3.08 -19.29 27.05
CA ARG A 238 -4.23 -20.18 26.98
C ARG A 238 -5.51 -19.42 27.33
N ALA A 239 -6.65 -19.88 26.84
CA ALA A 239 -7.93 -19.30 27.18
C ALA A 239 -8.13 -19.24 28.72
N GLY A 240 -8.52 -18.05 29.23
CA GLY A 240 -8.72 -17.79 30.66
C GLY A 240 -7.45 -17.71 31.51
N SER A 241 -6.24 -17.90 30.94
CA SER A 241 -4.97 -17.77 31.67
C SER A 241 -4.45 -16.32 31.59
N LYS A 242 -3.82 -15.87 32.67
CA LYS A 242 -3.04 -14.63 32.69
C LYS A 242 -1.54 -14.86 32.44
N LYS A 243 -1.10 -16.14 32.40
CA LYS A 243 0.31 -16.47 32.26
C LYS A 243 0.71 -16.49 30.80
N TRP A 244 1.77 -15.75 30.46
CA TRP A 244 2.46 -15.81 29.19
C TRP A 244 3.35 -17.06 29.09
N GLU A 245 3.26 -17.77 27.98
CA GLU A 245 4.08 -18.93 27.61
C GLU A 245 4.74 -18.65 26.25
N ASP A 246 5.88 -19.29 25.98
CA ASP A 246 6.52 -19.16 24.67
C ASP A 246 5.66 -19.81 23.58
N PHE A 247 5.46 -19.11 22.47
CA PHE A 247 4.59 -19.57 21.39
C PHE A 247 5.18 -20.81 20.69
N PRO A 248 4.44 -21.93 20.62
CA PRO A 248 4.98 -23.18 20.11
C PRO A 248 4.98 -23.30 18.59
N GLY A 249 4.30 -22.38 17.89
CA GLY A 249 4.01 -22.52 16.44
C GLY A 249 5.17 -22.17 15.52
N GLY A 250 6.07 -21.30 15.94
CA GLY A 250 7.03 -20.61 15.06
C GLY A 250 6.32 -19.78 13.98
N GLY A 251 7.05 -18.98 13.23
CA GLY A 251 6.50 -18.11 12.18
C GLY A 251 5.78 -16.86 12.71
N THR A 252 5.08 -16.17 11.83
CA THR A 252 4.40 -14.89 12.08
C THR A 252 2.91 -15.11 12.35
N PRO A 253 2.41 -14.86 13.57
CA PRO A 253 0.99 -14.98 13.86
C PRO A 253 0.22 -13.83 13.20
N LEU A 254 -0.84 -14.16 12.47
CA LEU A 254 -1.71 -13.19 11.78
C LEU A 254 -3.00 -12.92 12.55
N ALA A 255 -3.62 -13.94 13.15
CA ALA A 255 -4.90 -13.81 13.80
C ALA A 255 -5.09 -14.88 14.88
N VAL A 256 -5.97 -14.61 15.85
CA VAL A 256 -6.45 -15.60 16.82
C VAL A 256 -7.92 -15.90 16.53
N GLU A 257 -8.24 -17.17 16.36
CA GLU A 257 -9.61 -17.67 16.21
C GLU A 257 -10.14 -18.14 17.58
N GLY A 258 -10.85 -17.28 18.28
CA GLY A 258 -11.35 -17.57 19.64
C GLY A 258 -12.27 -18.81 19.70
N SER A 259 -13.04 -19.08 18.64
CA SER A 259 -13.94 -20.24 18.57
C SER A 259 -13.22 -21.59 18.50
N SER A 260 -12.05 -21.64 17.91
CA SER A 260 -11.23 -22.85 17.76
C SER A 260 -10.05 -22.92 18.72
N ASP A 261 -9.87 -21.89 19.56
CA ASP A 261 -8.71 -21.69 20.44
C ASP A 261 -7.38 -21.92 19.71
N SER A 262 -7.21 -21.20 18.61
CA SER A 262 -6.08 -21.38 17.71
C SER A 262 -5.59 -20.04 17.17
N ALA A 263 -4.31 -20.00 16.77
CA ALA A 263 -3.75 -18.92 15.96
C ALA A 263 -3.61 -19.36 14.50
N LEU A 264 -3.85 -18.44 13.57
CA LEU A 264 -3.44 -18.55 12.18
C LEU A 264 -2.06 -17.92 12.03
N VAL A 265 -1.14 -18.67 11.40
CA VAL A 265 0.30 -18.34 11.40
C VAL A 265 0.86 -18.56 10.01
N LEU A 266 1.60 -17.59 9.48
CA LEU A 266 2.47 -17.81 8.33
C LEU A 266 3.79 -18.42 8.78
N ALA A 267 4.18 -19.49 8.10
CA ALA A 267 5.48 -20.10 8.35
C ALA A 267 5.96 -20.86 7.12
N SER A 268 7.27 -20.97 6.98
CA SER A 268 7.89 -21.60 5.81
C SER A 268 7.47 -23.05 5.65
N ASN A 269 7.15 -23.40 4.41
CA ASN A 269 6.84 -24.75 3.94
C ASN A 269 7.59 -24.99 2.63
N GLY A 270 8.77 -25.58 2.73
CA GLY A 270 9.63 -25.81 1.57
C GLY A 270 10.15 -24.54 0.90
N GLY A 271 10.40 -23.48 1.70
CA GLY A 271 10.94 -22.23 1.24
C GLY A 271 9.89 -21.23 0.72
N ARG A 272 8.61 -21.45 1.04
CA ARG A 272 7.50 -20.52 0.81
C ARG A 272 6.64 -20.42 2.05
N ASP A 273 6.06 -19.25 2.26
CA ASP A 273 5.11 -19.06 3.35
C ASP A 273 3.79 -19.80 3.08
N ALA A 274 3.40 -20.58 4.07
CA ALA A 274 2.14 -21.30 4.10
C ALA A 274 1.35 -20.94 5.36
N LEU A 275 0.05 -21.03 5.29
CA LEU A 275 -0.85 -20.73 6.41
C LEU A 275 -1.07 -21.99 7.26
N TYR A 276 -0.79 -21.88 8.53
CA TYR A 276 -1.00 -22.93 9.51
C TYR A 276 -2.00 -22.48 10.58
N ARG A 277 -2.74 -23.45 11.13
CA ARG A 277 -3.51 -23.29 12.36
C ARG A 277 -2.77 -23.96 13.50
N VAL A 278 -2.45 -23.21 14.56
CA VAL A 278 -1.71 -23.66 15.74
C VAL A 278 -2.62 -23.57 16.96
N LYS A 279 -2.80 -24.67 17.69
CA LYS A 279 -3.60 -24.70 18.92
C LYS A 279 -2.95 -23.90 20.04
N LEU A 280 -3.78 -23.12 20.77
CA LEU A 280 -3.38 -22.31 21.94
C LEU A 280 -3.77 -22.98 23.27
N ASP A 281 -4.14 -24.25 23.26
CA ASP A 281 -4.52 -25.06 24.44
C ASP A 281 -3.31 -25.59 25.22
N GLY A 282 -2.11 -25.35 24.75
CA GLY A 282 -0.86 -25.86 25.31
C GLY A 282 -0.30 -27.08 24.59
N SER A 283 -1.05 -27.69 23.67
CA SER A 283 -0.55 -28.79 22.84
C SER A 283 0.38 -28.31 21.73
N GLY A 284 0.19 -27.07 21.24
CA GLY A 284 0.90 -26.55 20.09
C GLY A 284 0.65 -27.35 18.79
N ALA A 285 -0.43 -28.12 18.75
CA ALA A 285 -0.78 -28.92 17.59
C ALA A 285 -0.95 -28.04 16.36
N ARG A 286 -0.23 -28.37 15.29
CA ARG A 286 -0.14 -27.57 14.06
C ARG A 286 -0.79 -28.30 12.90
N THR A 287 -1.66 -27.62 12.16
CA THR A 287 -2.34 -28.15 10.98
C THR A 287 -2.11 -27.20 9.81
N LEU A 288 -1.69 -27.72 8.67
CA LEU A 288 -1.59 -26.96 7.43
C LEU A 288 -2.99 -26.56 6.96
N VAL A 289 -3.23 -25.26 6.76
CA VAL A 289 -4.49 -24.70 6.24
C VAL A 289 -4.39 -24.49 4.73
N ALA A 290 -3.29 -23.86 4.30
CA ALA A 290 -3.04 -23.57 2.89
C ALA A 290 -1.55 -23.50 2.60
N ALA A 291 -1.17 -23.95 1.40
CA ALA A 291 0.15 -23.77 0.80
C ALA A 291 -0.02 -23.61 -0.71
N ASN A 292 0.94 -22.99 -1.35
CA ASN A 292 1.01 -22.87 -2.81
C ASN A 292 2.41 -23.26 -3.29
N ASP A 293 2.50 -23.98 -4.39
CA ASP A 293 3.77 -24.50 -4.92
C ASP A 293 4.60 -23.43 -5.65
N LYS A 294 4.01 -22.27 -5.97
CA LYS A 294 4.62 -21.22 -6.80
C LYS A 294 4.86 -19.92 -6.04
N VAL A 295 3.98 -19.58 -5.11
CA VAL A 295 3.95 -18.28 -4.42
C VAL A 295 3.65 -18.46 -2.93
N ASP A 296 3.95 -17.44 -2.16
CA ASP A 296 3.65 -17.39 -0.74
C ASP A 296 2.15 -17.17 -0.50
N ILE A 297 1.62 -17.73 0.60
CA ILE A 297 0.39 -17.22 1.20
C ILE A 297 0.76 -15.92 1.93
N ASP A 298 -0.01 -14.86 1.75
CA ASP A 298 0.42 -13.52 2.22
C ASP A 298 -0.39 -12.95 3.39
N ASP A 299 -1.69 -13.18 3.48
CA ASP A 299 -2.49 -12.65 4.60
C ASP A 299 -3.80 -13.44 4.79
N VAL A 300 -4.54 -13.07 5.83
CA VAL A 300 -5.88 -13.56 6.12
C VAL A 300 -6.92 -12.46 5.89
N VAL A 301 -8.09 -12.85 5.42
CA VAL A 301 -9.21 -11.92 5.18
C VAL A 301 -10.13 -11.90 6.40
N ARG A 302 -10.41 -10.71 6.89
CA ARG A 302 -11.29 -10.47 8.05
C ARG A 302 -12.57 -9.78 7.62
N LEU A 303 -13.67 -10.02 8.32
CA LEU A 303 -14.98 -9.42 8.05
C LEU A 303 -15.73 -9.11 9.34
N GLY A 304 -16.42 -7.97 9.33
CA GLY A 304 -17.27 -7.49 10.41
C GLY A 304 -16.48 -6.85 11.57
N HIS A 305 -17.18 -6.17 12.47
CA HIS A 305 -16.59 -5.49 13.62
C HIS A 305 -15.84 -6.44 14.57
N GLY A 306 -16.26 -7.72 14.65
CA GLY A 306 -15.55 -8.76 15.41
C GLY A 306 -14.32 -9.31 14.70
N GLN A 307 -13.90 -8.77 13.57
CA GLN A 307 -12.71 -9.15 12.81
C GLN A 307 -12.60 -10.65 12.56
N ARG A 308 -13.76 -11.33 12.32
CA ARG A 308 -13.80 -12.77 12.03
C ARG A 308 -13.00 -13.09 10.78
N VAL A 309 -12.05 -14.00 10.88
CA VAL A 309 -11.31 -14.48 9.72
C VAL A 309 -12.22 -15.32 8.83
N ILE A 310 -12.34 -14.96 7.57
CA ILE A 310 -13.22 -15.59 6.58
C ILE A 310 -12.45 -16.27 5.44
N GLY A 311 -11.14 -16.06 5.34
CA GLY A 311 -10.33 -16.61 4.27
C GLY A 311 -8.87 -16.19 4.37
N TYR A 312 -8.14 -16.45 3.30
CA TYR A 312 -6.74 -16.04 3.11
C TYR A 312 -6.50 -15.56 1.69
N THR A 313 -5.37 -14.87 1.48
CA THR A 313 -4.96 -14.35 0.18
C THR A 313 -3.60 -14.90 -0.24
N TYR A 314 -3.35 -14.84 -1.54
CA TYR A 314 -2.05 -15.01 -2.20
C TYR A 314 -2.08 -14.35 -3.57
N VAL A 315 -0.92 -14.12 -4.18
CA VAL A 315 -0.80 -13.57 -5.53
C VAL A 315 -0.06 -14.55 -6.41
N ASP A 316 -0.76 -15.17 -7.38
CA ASP A 316 -0.13 -15.92 -8.48
C ASP A 316 0.10 -15.01 -9.70
N ASP A 317 -0.75 -15.09 -10.70
CA ASP A 317 -0.86 -14.12 -11.80
C ASP A 317 -1.77 -12.93 -11.46
N ARG A 318 -2.55 -13.03 -10.38
CA ARG A 318 -3.45 -12.00 -9.81
C ARG A 318 -3.63 -12.26 -8.33
N ARG A 319 -4.10 -11.25 -7.60
CA ARG A 319 -4.51 -11.44 -6.21
C ARG A 319 -5.70 -12.39 -6.13
N ARG A 320 -5.57 -13.44 -5.31
CA ARG A 320 -6.58 -14.46 -5.07
C ARG A 320 -7.04 -14.40 -3.63
N THR A 321 -8.36 -14.44 -3.46
CA THR A 321 -9.00 -14.61 -2.15
C THR A 321 -9.65 -15.99 -2.09
N VAL A 322 -9.27 -16.78 -1.09
CA VAL A 322 -9.86 -18.09 -0.84
C VAL A 322 -10.65 -18.02 0.46
N TYR A 323 -11.97 -18.17 0.35
CA TYR A 323 -12.86 -18.12 1.51
C TYR A 323 -13.00 -19.51 2.16
N PHE A 324 -12.97 -19.57 3.50
CA PHE A 324 -13.19 -20.80 4.28
C PHE A 324 -14.65 -21.21 4.27
N ASP A 325 -15.55 -20.25 4.25
CA ASP A 325 -16.98 -20.42 4.32
C ASP A 325 -17.58 -20.56 2.90
N ASN A 326 -18.32 -21.66 2.66
CA ASN A 326 -18.95 -21.91 1.36
C ASN A 326 -20.05 -20.90 1.03
N GLU A 327 -20.74 -20.32 2.02
CA GLU A 327 -21.73 -19.26 1.79
C GLU A 327 -21.04 -18.00 1.24
N ILE A 328 -19.99 -17.54 1.92
CA ILE A 328 -19.20 -16.36 1.50
C ILE A 328 -18.57 -16.61 0.13
N LYS A 329 -17.98 -17.78 -0.10
CA LYS A 329 -17.42 -18.16 -1.40
C LYS A 329 -18.46 -18.13 -2.51
N GLY A 330 -19.63 -18.73 -2.27
CA GLY A 330 -20.74 -18.74 -3.22
C GLY A 330 -21.28 -17.34 -3.49
N LEU A 331 -21.35 -16.49 -2.46
CA LEU A 331 -21.79 -15.12 -2.57
C LEU A 331 -20.81 -14.26 -3.39
N ALA A 332 -19.52 -14.35 -3.11
CA ALA A 332 -18.50 -13.62 -3.89
C ALA A 332 -18.57 -14.00 -5.38
N ALA A 333 -18.69 -15.30 -5.68
CA ALA A 333 -18.83 -15.78 -7.06
C ALA A 333 -20.13 -15.30 -7.74
N ALA A 334 -21.22 -15.21 -7.00
CA ALA A 334 -22.50 -14.72 -7.53
C ALA A 334 -22.45 -13.20 -7.78
N LEU A 335 -21.87 -12.42 -6.88
CA LEU A 335 -21.71 -10.97 -7.01
C LEU A 335 -20.76 -10.62 -8.16
N GLY A 336 -19.64 -11.32 -8.31
CA GLY A 336 -18.74 -11.13 -9.45
C GLY A 336 -19.40 -11.40 -10.81
N LYS A 337 -20.37 -12.34 -10.86
CA LYS A 337 -21.19 -12.54 -12.07
C LYS A 337 -22.25 -11.46 -12.27
N ALA A 338 -22.75 -10.88 -11.18
CA ALA A 338 -23.75 -9.81 -11.24
C ALA A 338 -23.14 -8.47 -11.69
N ILE A 339 -21.84 -8.30 -11.48
CA ILE A 339 -21.10 -7.09 -11.87
C ILE A 339 -19.97 -7.51 -12.85
N PRO A 340 -20.31 -7.87 -14.10
CA PRO A 340 -19.33 -8.49 -15.01
C PRO A 340 -18.15 -7.57 -15.40
N GLN A 341 -18.30 -6.26 -15.30
CA GLN A 341 -17.22 -5.28 -15.49
C GLN A 341 -16.22 -5.27 -14.32
N PHE A 342 -16.63 -5.72 -13.12
CA PHE A 342 -15.82 -5.78 -11.91
C PHE A 342 -15.97 -7.18 -11.26
N PRO A 343 -15.34 -8.22 -11.83
CA PRO A 343 -15.57 -9.60 -11.41
C PRO A 343 -14.92 -9.96 -10.07
N GLU A 344 -13.95 -9.15 -9.60
CA GLU A 344 -13.26 -9.38 -8.35
C GLU A 344 -13.99 -8.67 -7.20
N ILE A 345 -14.32 -9.43 -6.15
CA ILE A 345 -15.08 -8.95 -5.00
C ILE A 345 -14.22 -9.02 -3.74
N ALA A 346 -13.98 -7.87 -3.14
CA ALA A 346 -13.38 -7.76 -1.80
C ALA A 346 -14.44 -7.31 -0.80
N PHE A 347 -14.71 -8.11 0.22
CA PHE A 347 -15.56 -7.70 1.33
C PHE A 347 -14.77 -6.75 2.24
N VAL A 348 -15.30 -5.55 2.43
CA VAL A 348 -14.68 -4.48 3.23
C VAL A 348 -15.09 -4.58 4.69
N ASN A 349 -16.41 -4.61 4.94
CA ASN A 349 -16.97 -4.76 6.28
C ASN A 349 -18.42 -5.24 6.22
N ALA A 350 -19.04 -5.48 7.38
CA ALA A 350 -20.42 -5.96 7.49
C ALA A 350 -21.15 -5.29 8.68
N SER A 351 -22.49 -5.22 8.59
CA SER A 351 -23.32 -4.95 9.76
C SER A 351 -23.13 -6.02 10.84
N ALA A 352 -23.42 -5.70 12.11
CA ALA A 352 -23.20 -6.59 13.24
C ALA A 352 -23.97 -7.93 13.11
N ASP A 353 -25.16 -7.91 12.50
CA ASP A 353 -25.96 -9.09 12.19
C ASP A 353 -25.52 -9.83 10.91
N GLY A 354 -24.57 -9.27 10.18
CA GLY A 354 -24.09 -9.80 8.90
C GLY A 354 -25.11 -9.77 7.76
N SER A 355 -26.21 -9.04 7.91
CA SER A 355 -27.25 -8.92 6.88
C SER A 355 -26.85 -7.98 5.75
N LYS A 356 -26.02 -6.98 6.02
CA LYS A 356 -25.51 -6.03 5.02
C LYS A 356 -23.98 -6.16 4.90
N LEU A 357 -23.51 -6.21 3.68
CA LEU A 357 -22.10 -6.33 3.34
C LEU A 357 -21.66 -5.11 2.53
N LEU A 358 -20.68 -4.39 3.04
CA LEU A 358 -19.95 -3.38 2.28
C LEU A 358 -18.82 -4.07 1.53
N MET A 359 -18.73 -3.83 0.23
CA MET A 359 -17.75 -4.48 -0.62
C MET A 359 -17.19 -3.52 -1.67
N LEU A 360 -16.00 -3.84 -2.14
CA LEU A 360 -15.37 -3.26 -3.33
C LEU A 360 -15.45 -4.29 -4.46
N ALA A 361 -15.97 -3.88 -5.61
CA ALA A 361 -15.92 -4.66 -6.84
C ALA A 361 -14.98 -3.97 -7.83
N TYR A 362 -14.02 -4.70 -8.38
CA TYR A 362 -12.94 -4.15 -9.22
C TYR A 362 -12.49 -5.14 -10.30
N SER A 363 -11.58 -4.69 -11.18
CA SER A 363 -10.94 -5.53 -12.19
C SER A 363 -9.42 -5.32 -12.19
N ASP A 364 -8.73 -6.01 -13.09
CA ASP A 364 -7.28 -5.84 -13.31
C ASP A 364 -6.90 -4.47 -13.89
N SER A 365 -7.83 -3.81 -14.54
CA SER A 365 -7.60 -2.55 -15.25
C SER A 365 -8.34 -1.36 -14.63
N ASP A 366 -9.33 -1.59 -13.77
CA ASP A 366 -10.18 -0.55 -13.20
C ASP A 366 -10.26 -0.69 -11.68
N PRO A 367 -10.02 0.39 -10.89
CA PRO A 367 -10.07 0.35 -9.44
C PRO A 367 -11.49 0.06 -8.90
N GLY A 368 -12.52 0.15 -9.74
CA GLY A 368 -13.89 -0.26 -9.46
C GLY A 368 -14.72 0.73 -8.65
N SER A 369 -15.73 0.16 -7.98
CA SER A 369 -16.71 0.89 -7.19
C SER A 369 -17.01 0.19 -5.87
N PHE A 370 -17.39 0.96 -4.86
CA PHE A 370 -17.96 0.44 -3.61
C PHE A 370 -19.43 0.10 -3.79
N TYR A 371 -19.84 -1.01 -3.19
CA TYR A 371 -21.22 -1.53 -3.23
C TYR A 371 -21.69 -1.91 -1.82
N LEU A 372 -23.00 -1.76 -1.62
CA LEU A 372 -23.69 -2.31 -0.45
C LEU A 372 -24.59 -3.45 -0.92
N PHE A 373 -24.40 -4.64 -0.36
CA PHE A 373 -25.25 -5.79 -0.60
C PHE A 373 -26.09 -6.11 0.64
N ASP A 374 -27.42 -6.09 0.49
CA ASP A 374 -28.37 -6.52 1.51
C ASP A 374 -28.74 -7.99 1.24
N LYS A 375 -28.30 -8.88 2.13
CA LYS A 375 -28.54 -10.35 2.03
C LYS A 375 -30.01 -10.71 2.20
N THR A 376 -30.78 -9.90 2.95
CA THR A 376 -32.20 -10.15 3.24
C THR A 376 -33.07 -9.89 2.02
N THR A 377 -32.87 -8.74 1.39
CA THR A 377 -33.63 -8.34 0.19
C THR A 377 -32.97 -8.79 -1.10
N LYS A 378 -31.72 -9.24 -1.03
CA LYS A 378 -30.84 -9.54 -2.18
C LYS A 378 -30.63 -8.35 -3.10
N HIS A 379 -30.72 -7.17 -2.54
CA HIS A 379 -30.51 -5.91 -3.26
C HIS A 379 -29.02 -5.54 -3.25
N LEU A 380 -28.53 -5.07 -4.38
CA LEU A 380 -27.16 -4.61 -4.58
C LEU A 380 -27.19 -3.16 -5.05
N ASP A 381 -26.65 -2.27 -4.24
CA ASP A 381 -26.54 -0.84 -4.51
C ASP A 381 -25.07 -0.48 -4.84
N GLU A 382 -24.84 0.17 -5.96
CA GLU A 382 -23.60 0.89 -6.18
C GLU A 382 -23.61 2.19 -5.35
N LEU A 383 -22.52 2.40 -4.59
CA LEU A 383 -22.38 3.55 -3.70
C LEU A 383 -21.56 4.66 -4.34
N ALA A 384 -20.36 4.35 -4.77
CA ALA A 384 -19.46 5.32 -5.36
C ALA A 384 -18.26 4.63 -6.08
N PRO A 385 -17.83 5.15 -7.22
CA PRO A 385 -16.61 4.71 -7.86
C PRO A 385 -15.38 5.17 -7.07
N VAL A 386 -14.32 4.35 -7.08
CA VAL A 386 -13.04 4.68 -6.44
C VAL A 386 -12.40 5.90 -7.09
N ARG A 387 -12.43 6.00 -8.43
CA ARG A 387 -11.84 7.12 -9.19
C ARG A 387 -12.82 7.67 -10.24
N VAL A 388 -13.60 8.67 -9.85
CA VAL A 388 -14.58 9.34 -10.74
C VAL A 388 -13.97 9.83 -12.06
N PRO A 389 -12.76 10.44 -12.09
CA PRO A 389 -12.19 10.94 -13.34
C PRO A 389 -11.88 9.84 -14.39
N LEU A 390 -11.86 8.57 -14.00
CA LEU A 390 -11.57 7.45 -14.89
C LEU A 390 -12.81 6.78 -15.49
N ILE A 391 -14.02 7.08 -15.03
CA ILE A 391 -15.26 6.44 -15.48
C ILE A 391 -15.45 6.50 -17.01
N SER A 392 -15.04 7.61 -17.62
CA SER A 392 -15.17 7.84 -19.06
C SER A 392 -13.92 7.47 -19.86
N ARG A 393 -12.88 6.91 -19.22
CA ARG A 393 -11.63 6.55 -19.85
C ARG A 393 -11.64 5.09 -20.30
N GLN A 394 -11.06 4.83 -21.46
CA GLN A 394 -10.77 3.48 -21.88
C GLN A 394 -9.46 3.03 -21.20
N LEU A 395 -9.59 2.13 -20.22
CA LEU A 395 -8.45 1.59 -19.49
C LEU A 395 -7.89 0.35 -20.22
N ALA A 396 -6.60 0.13 -20.06
CA ALA A 396 -5.87 -0.96 -20.69
C ALA A 396 -5.95 -2.24 -19.86
N SER A 397 -6.14 -3.40 -20.49
CA SER A 397 -6.05 -4.69 -19.82
C SER A 397 -4.62 -4.99 -19.39
N VAL A 398 -4.45 -5.54 -18.20
CA VAL A 398 -3.17 -5.97 -17.63
C VAL A 398 -2.99 -7.46 -17.90
N GLN A 399 -1.94 -7.84 -18.65
CA GLN A 399 -1.67 -9.21 -19.06
C GLN A 399 -0.53 -9.81 -18.22
N PRO A 400 -0.75 -10.88 -17.47
CA PRO A 400 0.35 -11.60 -16.83
C PRO A 400 1.17 -12.31 -17.91
N ILE A 401 2.47 -12.10 -17.88
CA ILE A 401 3.44 -12.73 -18.78
C ILE A 401 4.64 -13.25 -18.00
N SER A 402 5.52 -13.98 -18.67
CA SER A 402 6.86 -14.25 -18.18
C SER A 402 7.87 -14.15 -19.30
N TYR A 403 9.11 -13.82 -18.95
CA TYR A 403 10.22 -13.70 -19.89
C TYR A 403 11.51 -14.31 -19.30
N PRO A 404 12.43 -14.80 -20.13
CA PRO A 404 13.69 -15.34 -19.65
C PRO A 404 14.66 -14.22 -19.25
N ALA A 405 15.25 -14.33 -18.08
CA ALA A 405 16.47 -13.60 -17.70
C ALA A 405 17.67 -14.12 -18.51
N ALA A 406 18.81 -13.45 -18.39
CA ALA A 406 20.04 -13.83 -19.12
C ALA A 406 20.56 -15.23 -18.77
N ASP A 407 20.28 -15.72 -17.57
CA ASP A 407 20.62 -17.07 -17.08
C ASP A 407 19.52 -18.11 -17.32
N GLY A 408 18.46 -17.72 -18.03
CA GLY A 408 17.32 -18.59 -18.39
C GLY A 408 16.23 -18.72 -17.33
N VAL A 409 16.37 -18.05 -16.17
CA VAL A 409 15.31 -18.00 -15.16
C VAL A 409 14.10 -17.27 -15.73
N SER A 410 12.91 -17.84 -15.55
CA SER A 410 11.64 -17.21 -15.99
C SER A 410 11.21 -16.14 -15.00
N ILE A 411 11.14 -14.89 -15.44
CA ILE A 411 10.76 -13.74 -14.60
C ILE A 411 9.28 -13.42 -14.85
N PRO A 412 8.42 -13.47 -13.82
CA PRO A 412 7.03 -13.02 -13.91
C PRO A 412 6.97 -11.51 -14.14
N ALA A 413 5.99 -11.07 -14.94
CA ALA A 413 5.77 -9.65 -15.21
C ALA A 413 4.33 -9.39 -15.63
N TYR A 414 3.95 -8.13 -15.68
CA TYR A 414 2.70 -7.68 -16.29
C TYR A 414 2.98 -6.79 -17.49
N LEU A 415 2.22 -7.03 -18.56
CA LEU A 415 2.29 -6.24 -19.79
C LEU A 415 0.96 -5.50 -19.96
N THR A 416 1.05 -4.18 -20.05
CA THR A 416 -0.07 -3.29 -20.33
C THR A 416 0.17 -2.64 -21.69
N LEU A 417 -0.68 -2.94 -22.66
CA LEU A 417 -0.60 -2.37 -24.01
C LEU A 417 -1.56 -1.20 -24.17
N PRO A 418 -1.24 -0.20 -25.01
CA PRO A 418 -2.15 0.91 -25.29
C PRO A 418 -3.53 0.42 -25.74
N PRO A 419 -4.64 1.01 -25.24
CA PRO A 419 -5.97 0.65 -25.67
C PRO A 419 -6.15 0.79 -27.19
N GLY A 420 -6.60 -0.27 -27.87
CA GLY A 420 -6.79 -0.28 -29.33
C GLY A 420 -5.50 -0.32 -30.17
N GLY A 421 -4.33 -0.40 -29.56
CA GLY A 421 -3.04 -0.49 -30.23
C GLY A 421 -2.79 -1.84 -30.91
N THR A 422 -1.94 -1.87 -31.93
CA THR A 422 -1.56 -3.11 -32.67
C THR A 422 -0.63 -4.01 -31.85
N GLY A 423 -0.02 -3.49 -30.79
CA GLY A 423 0.96 -4.21 -29.97
C GLY A 423 2.30 -4.46 -30.69
N LYS A 424 2.63 -3.67 -31.73
CA LYS A 424 3.86 -3.83 -32.51
C LYS A 424 4.57 -2.51 -32.70
N ASP A 425 5.91 -2.56 -32.64
CA ASP A 425 6.81 -1.43 -32.85
C ASP A 425 6.44 -0.17 -32.05
N LEU A 426 5.92 -0.36 -30.84
CA LEU A 426 5.50 0.72 -29.95
C LEU A 426 6.70 1.38 -29.24
N PRO A 427 6.58 2.64 -28.84
CA PRO A 427 7.43 3.13 -27.76
C PRO A 427 7.09 2.36 -26.49
N ALA A 428 8.11 2.02 -25.68
CA ALA A 428 7.88 1.15 -24.55
C ALA A 428 8.62 1.60 -23.29
N ILE A 429 8.02 1.26 -22.15
CA ILE A 429 8.49 1.62 -20.84
C ILE A 429 8.66 0.38 -19.98
N VAL A 430 9.83 0.24 -19.36
CA VAL A 430 10.02 -0.68 -18.24
C VAL A 430 9.69 0.07 -16.98
N LEU A 431 8.78 -0.48 -16.17
CA LEU A 431 8.28 0.13 -14.94
C LEU A 431 8.54 -0.80 -13.75
N PRO A 432 9.77 -0.86 -13.20
CA PRO A 432 10.05 -1.66 -12.02
C PRO A 432 9.39 -1.06 -10.78
N HIS A 433 8.79 -1.93 -9.95
CA HIS A 433 8.15 -1.55 -8.69
C HIS A 433 9.16 -1.09 -7.62
N GLY A 434 8.64 -0.44 -6.57
CA GLY A 434 9.38 -0.04 -5.38
C GLY A 434 9.67 -1.22 -4.42
N GLY A 435 10.15 -0.93 -3.25
CA GLY A 435 10.45 -1.91 -2.20
C GLY A 435 11.93 -2.00 -1.86
N PRO A 436 12.71 -2.99 -2.26
CA PRO A 436 12.58 -3.99 -3.35
C PRO A 436 11.67 -5.20 -3.09
N GLU A 437 11.40 -5.51 -1.83
CA GLU A 437 10.63 -6.72 -1.43
C GLU A 437 9.11 -6.57 -1.63
N ALA A 438 8.65 -5.54 -2.36
CA ALA A 438 7.30 -5.45 -2.88
C ALA A 438 7.13 -6.30 -4.15
N ARG A 439 5.98 -6.23 -4.79
CA ARG A 439 5.69 -6.85 -6.08
C ARG A 439 4.54 -6.14 -6.78
N ASP A 440 4.47 -6.28 -8.10
CA ASP A 440 3.26 -6.02 -8.86
C ASP A 440 2.31 -7.23 -8.80
N GLU A 441 0.99 -6.97 -8.82
CA GLU A 441 -0.04 -7.98 -8.57
C GLU A 441 -1.03 -8.14 -9.74
N GLY A 442 -0.80 -7.43 -10.85
CA GLY A 442 -1.70 -7.44 -12.00
C GLY A 442 -3.06 -6.79 -11.71
N THR A 443 -3.06 -5.78 -10.84
CA THR A 443 -4.22 -4.94 -10.52
C THR A 443 -4.07 -3.56 -11.15
N PHE A 444 -5.09 -2.72 -11.01
CA PHE A 444 -5.04 -1.34 -11.49
C PHE A 444 -3.86 -0.58 -10.88
N ASP A 445 -3.02 -0.02 -11.76
CA ASP A 445 -1.92 0.90 -11.42
C ASP A 445 -2.10 2.18 -12.24
N TRP A 446 -2.34 3.30 -11.56
CA TRP A 446 -2.64 4.57 -12.21
C TRP A 446 -1.49 5.12 -13.05
N LEU A 447 -0.21 4.85 -12.67
CA LEU A 447 0.95 5.27 -13.46
C LEU A 447 1.12 4.42 -14.71
N ALA A 448 1.02 3.10 -14.59
CA ALA A 448 1.05 2.18 -15.74
C ALA A 448 -0.10 2.46 -16.72
N GLN A 449 -1.31 2.70 -16.20
CA GLN A 449 -2.49 3.03 -17.01
C GLN A 449 -2.36 4.39 -17.70
N PHE A 450 -1.81 5.41 -17.01
CA PHE A 450 -1.48 6.69 -17.64
C PHE A 450 -0.52 6.50 -18.82
N LEU A 451 0.58 5.79 -18.60
CA LEU A 451 1.57 5.54 -19.64
C LEU A 451 0.99 4.77 -20.83
N ALA A 452 0.14 3.78 -20.56
CA ALA A 452 -0.55 3.03 -21.61
C ALA A 452 -1.55 3.91 -22.39
N ALA A 453 -2.30 4.79 -21.70
CA ALA A 453 -3.19 5.76 -22.32
C ALA A 453 -2.44 6.75 -23.22
N ARG A 454 -1.16 7.03 -22.91
CA ARG A 454 -0.27 7.86 -23.74
C ARG A 454 0.38 7.11 -24.92
N GLY A 455 -0.01 5.85 -25.16
CA GLY A 455 0.46 5.08 -26.31
C GLY A 455 1.70 4.22 -26.05
N TYR A 456 2.19 4.13 -24.81
CA TYR A 456 3.36 3.32 -24.46
C TYR A 456 2.97 1.87 -24.13
N ALA A 457 3.75 0.89 -24.61
CA ALA A 457 3.71 -0.45 -24.05
C ALA A 457 4.45 -0.44 -22.71
N VAL A 458 3.80 -0.88 -21.62
CA VAL A 458 4.38 -0.87 -20.27
C VAL A 458 4.61 -2.29 -19.80
N ILE A 459 5.83 -2.61 -19.35
CA ILE A 459 6.17 -3.88 -18.72
C ILE A 459 6.59 -3.65 -17.27
N GLN A 460 5.91 -4.34 -16.34
CA GLN A 460 6.14 -4.29 -14.91
C GLN A 460 6.75 -5.62 -14.45
N PRO A 461 8.09 -5.73 -14.28
CA PRO A 461 8.77 -6.97 -13.94
C PRO A 461 8.76 -7.24 -12.43
N ASN A 462 8.39 -8.45 -12.02
CA ASN A 462 8.65 -8.97 -10.68
C ASN A 462 10.04 -9.65 -10.67
N PHE A 463 11.08 -8.85 -10.63
CA PHE A 463 12.48 -9.27 -10.68
C PHE A 463 12.89 -10.08 -9.45
N ARG A 464 13.97 -10.84 -9.49
CA ARG A 464 14.52 -11.52 -8.32
C ARG A 464 14.91 -10.51 -7.24
N GLY A 465 14.37 -10.69 -6.04
CA GLY A 465 14.33 -9.74 -4.95
C GLY A 465 12.92 -9.21 -4.64
N SER A 466 11.92 -9.45 -5.50
CA SER A 466 10.50 -9.16 -5.22
C SER A 466 9.92 -10.13 -4.20
N GLY A 467 8.96 -9.68 -3.38
CA GLY A 467 8.27 -10.49 -2.38
C GLY A 467 7.25 -11.46 -2.97
N GLY A 468 6.83 -12.44 -2.17
CA GLY A 468 5.74 -13.34 -2.49
C GLY A 468 6.08 -14.51 -3.42
N PHE A 469 7.36 -14.75 -3.72
CA PHE A 469 7.82 -15.87 -4.56
C PHE A 469 8.69 -16.88 -3.79
N GLY A 470 8.76 -16.76 -2.48
CA GLY A 470 9.52 -17.61 -1.57
C GLY A 470 10.96 -17.18 -1.34
N ASP A 471 11.60 -17.84 -0.36
CA ASP A 471 12.91 -17.51 0.18
C ASP A 471 14.02 -17.45 -0.89
N ALA A 472 14.00 -18.39 -1.85
CA ALA A 472 15.00 -18.44 -2.91
C ALA A 472 14.96 -17.23 -3.85
N TRP A 473 13.79 -16.63 -4.04
CA TRP A 473 13.60 -15.41 -4.84
C TRP A 473 14.11 -14.17 -4.11
N LEU A 474 13.94 -14.15 -2.77
CA LEU A 474 14.39 -13.10 -1.88
C LEU A 474 15.86 -13.24 -1.45
N ALA A 475 16.51 -14.38 -1.65
CA ALA A 475 17.79 -14.80 -1.03
C ALA A 475 18.90 -13.74 -0.98
N LYS A 476 18.87 -12.80 -1.91
CA LYS A 476 19.59 -11.53 -1.86
C LYS A 476 18.65 -10.48 -2.42
N ASN A 477 18.03 -9.71 -1.54
CA ASN A 477 17.14 -8.63 -1.93
C ASN A 477 17.73 -7.71 -3.01
N GLY A 478 16.91 -6.83 -3.60
CA GLY A 478 17.31 -6.01 -4.74
C GLY A 478 18.52 -5.10 -4.52
N TYR A 479 18.90 -4.77 -3.27
CA TYR A 479 20.13 -4.01 -3.00
C TYR A 479 21.39 -4.90 -2.95
N GLN A 480 21.35 -5.99 -2.19
CA GLN A 480 22.50 -6.90 -2.07
C GLN A 480 22.73 -7.71 -3.35
N GLY A 481 21.64 -8.08 -4.02
CA GLY A 481 21.64 -8.80 -5.28
C GLY A 481 21.46 -7.93 -6.51
N TRP A 482 21.78 -6.64 -6.44
CA TRP A 482 21.42 -5.64 -7.46
C TRP A 482 21.77 -6.06 -8.90
N ARG A 483 22.91 -6.76 -9.11
CA ARG A 483 23.28 -7.20 -10.46
C ARG A 483 22.26 -8.15 -11.06
N THR A 484 21.72 -9.05 -10.25
CA THR A 484 20.67 -9.99 -10.65
C THR A 484 19.37 -9.24 -10.93
N SER A 485 18.93 -8.41 -9.99
CA SER A 485 17.68 -7.65 -10.10
C SER A 485 17.70 -6.69 -11.29
N ILE A 486 18.76 -5.92 -11.47
CA ILE A 486 18.95 -5.00 -12.62
C ILE A 486 19.08 -5.77 -13.93
N GLY A 487 19.74 -6.94 -13.90
CA GLY A 487 19.81 -7.84 -15.04
C GLY A 487 18.45 -8.35 -15.50
N ASP A 488 17.60 -8.73 -14.54
CA ASP A 488 16.21 -9.17 -14.82
C ASP A 488 15.37 -8.02 -15.39
N ILE A 489 15.46 -6.82 -14.79
CA ILE A 489 14.76 -5.60 -15.27
C ILE A 489 15.22 -5.24 -16.70
N THR A 490 16.51 -5.30 -16.97
CA THR A 490 17.06 -5.04 -18.30
C THR A 490 16.58 -6.10 -19.33
N ALA A 491 16.44 -7.35 -18.90
CA ALA A 491 15.93 -8.42 -19.76
C ALA A 491 14.46 -8.18 -20.19
N ALA A 492 13.65 -7.48 -19.36
CA ALA A 492 12.29 -7.08 -19.73
C ALA A 492 12.27 -6.19 -20.98
N ALA A 493 13.14 -5.16 -21.04
CA ALA A 493 13.26 -4.31 -22.23
C ALA A 493 13.66 -5.11 -23.47
N LYS A 494 14.67 -5.98 -23.33
CA LYS A 494 15.14 -6.84 -24.44
C LYS A 494 14.06 -7.83 -24.91
N TYR A 495 13.25 -8.34 -23.97
CA TYR A 495 12.11 -9.19 -24.29
C TYR A 495 11.09 -8.46 -25.17
N LEU A 496 10.66 -7.24 -24.82
CA LEU A 496 9.73 -6.46 -25.61
C LEU A 496 10.23 -6.25 -27.06
N VAL A 497 11.52 -5.92 -27.21
CA VAL A 497 12.15 -5.78 -28.55
C VAL A 497 12.16 -7.11 -29.29
N SER A 498 12.56 -8.20 -28.65
CA SER A 498 12.64 -9.53 -29.28
C SER A 498 11.28 -10.07 -29.75
N LYS A 499 10.20 -9.62 -29.12
CA LYS A 499 8.81 -9.95 -29.51
C LYS A 499 8.23 -9.01 -30.58
N GLY A 500 8.97 -7.98 -30.98
CA GLY A 500 8.49 -6.96 -31.92
C GLY A 500 7.39 -6.07 -31.31
N ILE A 501 7.24 -6.06 -29.99
CA ILE A 501 6.30 -5.19 -29.27
C ILE A 501 6.88 -3.78 -29.22
N ALA A 502 8.17 -3.66 -28.89
CA ALA A 502 8.84 -2.38 -28.72
C ALA A 502 9.82 -2.09 -29.88
N ASP A 503 9.82 -0.83 -30.31
CA ASP A 503 10.88 -0.28 -31.16
C ASP A 503 12.16 -0.11 -30.31
N PRO A 504 13.30 -0.72 -30.69
CA PRO A 504 14.54 -0.64 -29.91
C PRO A 504 15.11 0.77 -29.79
N LYS A 505 14.64 1.72 -30.60
CA LYS A 505 15.04 3.13 -30.55
C LYS A 505 14.15 3.98 -29.65
N ARG A 506 13.05 3.41 -29.15
CA ARG A 506 12.01 4.12 -28.37
C ARG A 506 11.72 3.43 -27.06
N LEU A 507 12.79 3.15 -26.29
CA LEU A 507 12.72 2.54 -24.96
C LEU A 507 13.02 3.56 -23.88
N ALA A 508 12.18 3.61 -22.84
CA ALA A 508 12.43 4.36 -21.61
C ALA A 508 12.27 3.46 -20.38
N ILE A 509 12.74 3.97 -19.24
CA ILE A 509 12.55 3.34 -17.94
C ILE A 509 12.03 4.38 -16.96
N VAL A 510 10.96 4.02 -16.22
CA VAL A 510 10.30 4.85 -15.22
C VAL A 510 10.22 4.05 -13.95
N GLY A 511 10.52 4.64 -12.80
CA GLY A 511 10.37 3.92 -11.54
C GLY A 511 10.27 4.84 -10.32
N TRP A 512 9.68 4.29 -9.25
CA TRP A 512 9.45 4.99 -7.99
C TRP A 512 10.22 4.31 -6.86
N SER A 513 10.83 5.07 -5.95
CA SER A 513 11.56 4.55 -4.80
C SER A 513 12.70 3.60 -5.23
N TYR A 514 12.69 2.35 -4.80
CA TYR A 514 13.60 1.33 -5.34
C TYR A 514 13.48 1.21 -6.87
N GLY A 515 12.27 1.32 -7.45
CA GLY A 515 12.09 1.35 -8.91
C GLY A 515 12.84 2.51 -9.57
N GLY A 516 12.90 3.66 -8.92
CA GLY A 516 13.71 4.81 -9.35
C GLY A 516 15.21 4.56 -9.26
N TYR A 517 15.67 3.89 -8.20
CA TYR A 517 17.02 3.36 -8.09
C TYR A 517 17.34 2.41 -9.24
N ALA A 518 16.44 1.45 -9.49
CA ALA A 518 16.60 0.48 -10.54
C ALA A 518 16.61 1.12 -11.94
N ALA A 519 15.81 2.17 -12.17
CA ALA A 519 15.81 2.91 -13.42
C ALA A 519 17.15 3.58 -13.69
N LEU A 520 17.69 4.29 -12.70
CA LEU A 520 18.99 4.96 -12.81
C LEU A 520 20.13 3.95 -12.98
N LEU A 521 20.15 2.88 -12.20
CA LEU A 521 21.22 1.88 -12.27
C LEU A 521 21.16 1.06 -13.56
N SER A 522 19.94 0.73 -14.07
CA SER A 522 19.77 0.08 -15.37
C SER A 522 20.33 0.94 -16.52
N ALA A 523 20.12 2.26 -16.44
CA ALA A 523 20.65 3.19 -17.44
C ALA A 523 22.19 3.31 -17.37
N ALA A 524 22.79 3.21 -16.19
CA ALA A 524 24.24 3.15 -16.04
C ALA A 524 24.83 1.83 -16.55
N GLU A 525 24.17 0.68 -16.27
CA GLU A 525 24.59 -0.64 -16.75
C GLU A 525 24.44 -0.82 -18.27
N GLN A 526 23.44 -0.14 -18.87
CA GLN A 526 23.10 -0.28 -20.30
C GLN A 526 22.94 1.10 -20.96
N PRO A 527 24.01 1.89 -21.14
CA PRO A 527 23.94 3.30 -21.54
C PRO A 527 23.28 3.53 -22.92
N ALA A 528 23.27 2.53 -23.79
CA ALA A 528 22.70 2.61 -25.14
C ALA A 528 21.21 2.18 -25.20
N LEU A 529 20.71 1.48 -24.18
CA LEU A 529 19.41 0.82 -24.23
C LEU A 529 18.26 1.80 -24.10
N TYR A 530 18.29 2.62 -23.05
CA TYR A 530 17.21 3.57 -22.76
C TYR A 530 17.48 4.94 -23.38
N LYS A 531 16.43 5.62 -23.83
CA LYS A 531 16.47 6.97 -24.42
C LYS A 531 15.96 8.03 -23.46
N ALA A 532 15.31 7.62 -22.38
CA ALA A 532 14.84 8.49 -21.30
C ALA A 532 14.78 7.68 -19.99
N VAL A 533 15.06 8.38 -18.87
CA VAL A 533 14.98 7.83 -17.52
C VAL A 533 14.13 8.75 -16.67
N VAL A 534 13.11 8.20 -16.00
CA VAL A 534 12.32 8.92 -14.99
C VAL A 534 12.49 8.22 -13.65
N ALA A 535 12.89 8.97 -12.63
CA ALA A 535 13.09 8.43 -11.29
C ALA A 535 12.33 9.27 -10.26
N ILE A 536 11.36 8.66 -9.59
CA ILE A 536 10.50 9.31 -8.60
C ILE A 536 10.96 8.86 -7.21
N ALA A 537 11.31 9.81 -6.34
CA ALA A 537 11.81 9.57 -4.98
C ALA A 537 12.88 8.46 -4.91
N PRO A 538 13.94 8.48 -5.77
CA PRO A 538 14.85 7.36 -5.92
C PRO A 538 15.89 7.29 -4.81
N VAL A 539 16.25 6.09 -4.39
CA VAL A 539 17.53 5.84 -3.73
C VAL A 539 18.65 5.99 -4.77
N THR A 540 19.71 6.76 -4.46
CA THR A 540 20.78 7.01 -5.43
C THR A 540 22.17 6.63 -4.92
N ASP A 541 22.35 6.55 -3.59
CA ASP A 541 23.60 6.08 -2.95
C ASP A 541 23.26 5.20 -1.74
N LEU A 542 23.66 3.93 -1.79
CA LEU A 542 23.37 2.94 -0.75
C LEU A 542 24.05 3.27 0.59
N ASN A 543 25.20 3.96 0.56
CA ASN A 543 25.85 4.40 1.79
C ASN A 543 25.17 5.63 2.40
N LEU A 544 24.61 6.52 1.57
CA LEU A 544 23.79 7.64 2.04
C LEU A 544 22.55 7.10 2.73
N LEU A 545 21.81 6.15 2.12
CA LEU A 545 20.62 5.51 2.70
C LEU A 545 20.93 4.90 4.09
N LYS A 546 22.08 4.21 4.24
CA LYS A 546 22.52 3.68 5.53
C LYS A 546 22.85 4.77 6.55
N SER A 547 23.42 5.89 6.11
CA SER A 547 23.75 6.99 7.03
C SER A 547 22.53 7.75 7.51
N GLU A 548 21.50 7.84 6.71
CA GLU A 548 20.20 8.47 7.06
C GLU A 548 19.46 7.69 8.13
N SER A 549 19.68 6.37 8.24
CA SER A 549 19.05 5.56 9.30
C SER A 549 19.78 5.62 10.66
N ASN A 550 20.94 6.29 10.78
CA ASN A 550 21.77 6.20 11.98
C ASN A 550 21.07 6.61 13.28
N ASP A 551 20.18 7.59 13.21
CA ASP A 551 19.50 8.16 14.37
C ASP A 551 18.15 7.45 14.67
N PHE A 552 17.81 6.40 13.89
CA PHE A 552 16.58 5.61 14.06
C PHE A 552 16.85 4.24 14.71
N THR A 553 15.86 3.72 15.42
CA THR A 553 15.94 2.43 16.13
C THR A 553 16.11 1.23 15.18
N ASP A 554 15.69 1.34 13.93
CA ASP A 554 15.81 0.33 12.87
C ASP A 554 17.14 0.38 12.09
N SER A 555 18.07 1.25 12.46
CA SER A 555 19.36 1.46 11.79
C SER A 555 20.10 0.16 11.49
N ALA A 556 20.10 -0.80 12.42
CA ALA A 556 20.76 -2.09 12.23
C ALA A 556 20.04 -2.92 11.16
N ILE A 557 18.72 -2.87 11.10
CA ILE A 557 17.89 -3.54 10.09
C ILE A 557 18.21 -2.97 8.71
N VAL A 558 18.18 -1.65 8.56
CA VAL A 558 18.49 -0.96 7.29
C VAL A 558 19.90 -1.28 6.83
N LYS A 559 20.90 -1.22 7.71
CA LYS A 559 22.30 -1.55 7.36
C LYS A 559 22.46 -2.99 6.89
N ASN A 560 21.81 -3.93 7.55
CA ASN A 560 21.82 -5.34 7.15
C ASN A 560 21.08 -5.54 5.81
N PHE A 561 19.94 -4.89 5.63
CA PHE A 561 19.13 -4.95 4.41
C PHE A 561 19.87 -4.42 3.18
N VAL A 562 20.55 -3.30 3.31
CA VAL A 562 21.35 -2.68 2.23
C VAL A 562 22.67 -3.45 2.00
N GLY A 563 23.23 -4.04 3.04
CA GLY A 563 24.51 -4.75 2.97
C GLY A 563 25.73 -3.84 3.08
N SER A 564 26.91 -4.39 2.78
CA SER A 564 28.18 -3.71 2.96
C SER A 564 29.21 -4.10 1.89
N GLY A 565 30.36 -3.41 1.90
CA GLY A 565 31.48 -3.70 1.02
C GLY A 565 31.42 -2.99 -0.35
N PRO A 566 32.24 -3.41 -1.32
CA PRO A 566 32.38 -2.76 -2.63
C PRO A 566 31.06 -2.74 -3.44
N ASP A 567 30.19 -3.70 -3.21
CA ASP A 567 28.90 -3.82 -3.92
C ASP A 567 27.99 -2.63 -3.63
N THR A 568 28.03 -2.05 -2.44
CA THR A 568 27.23 -0.84 -2.14
C THR A 568 27.70 0.38 -2.92
N ILE A 569 28.99 0.48 -3.24
CA ILE A 569 29.54 1.56 -4.07
C ILE A 569 29.17 1.35 -5.54
N GLN A 570 29.40 0.13 -6.05
CA GLN A 570 29.12 -0.22 -7.45
C GLN A 570 27.61 -0.25 -7.76
N GLY A 571 26.80 -0.61 -6.77
CA GLY A 571 25.34 -0.59 -6.84
C GLY A 571 24.73 0.79 -6.56
N SER A 572 25.50 1.85 -6.43
CA SER A 572 24.98 3.21 -6.20
C SER A 572 24.95 4.02 -7.50
N PRO A 573 23.78 4.35 -8.06
CA PRO A 573 23.68 5.15 -9.30
C PRO A 573 24.44 6.46 -9.22
N LEU A 574 24.44 7.14 -8.07
CA LEU A 574 25.16 8.39 -7.85
C LEU A 574 26.65 8.27 -8.16
N ARG A 575 27.26 7.12 -7.81
CA ARG A 575 28.70 6.87 -8.05
C ARG A 575 29.02 6.57 -9.51
N ARG A 576 27.97 6.30 -10.28
CA ARG A 576 28.01 5.90 -11.69
C ARG A 576 27.30 6.88 -12.62
N ALA A 577 27.01 8.08 -12.13
CA ALA A 577 26.26 9.10 -12.88
C ALA A 577 26.86 9.37 -14.27
N ALA A 578 28.19 9.39 -14.40
CA ALA A 578 28.89 9.62 -15.68
C ALA A 578 28.67 8.49 -16.71
N GLU A 579 28.18 7.33 -16.31
CA GLU A 579 27.87 6.21 -17.21
C GLU A 579 26.45 6.34 -17.82
N ILE A 580 25.55 7.10 -17.21
CA ILE A 580 24.20 7.36 -17.71
C ILE A 580 24.30 8.34 -18.88
N LYS A 581 23.74 7.96 -20.05
CA LYS A 581 23.80 8.77 -21.28
C LYS A 581 22.44 9.30 -21.74
N ALA A 582 21.38 8.69 -21.22
CA ALA A 582 20.03 9.18 -21.50
C ALA A 582 19.69 10.38 -20.63
N PRO A 583 18.87 11.33 -21.09
CA PRO A 583 18.34 12.39 -20.26
C PRO A 583 17.56 11.82 -19.05
N VAL A 584 17.65 12.49 -17.90
CA VAL A 584 17.07 12.04 -16.62
C VAL A 584 16.12 13.11 -16.07
N LEU A 585 14.91 12.69 -15.74
CA LEU A 585 13.92 13.50 -15.03
C LEU A 585 13.65 12.90 -13.65
N LEU A 586 13.88 13.72 -12.60
CA LEU A 586 13.67 13.31 -11.21
C LEU A 586 12.49 14.06 -10.58
N PHE A 587 11.78 13.38 -9.67
CA PHE A 587 10.74 13.97 -8.83
C PHE A 587 11.01 13.59 -7.37
N HIS A 588 10.76 14.53 -6.42
CA HIS A 588 10.95 14.23 -5.01
C HIS A 588 10.12 15.17 -4.13
N GLY A 589 9.51 14.62 -3.06
CA GLY A 589 8.94 15.42 -1.98
C GLY A 589 9.99 15.83 -0.96
N ASP A 590 9.93 17.03 -0.40
CA ASP A 590 10.92 17.50 0.57
C ASP A 590 10.61 17.13 2.03
N LEU A 591 9.48 16.45 2.26
CA LEU A 591 9.12 15.74 3.51
C LEU A 591 9.16 14.23 3.35
N ASP A 592 9.96 13.72 2.41
CA ASP A 592 10.14 12.28 2.23
C ASP A 592 10.95 11.71 3.40
N GLY A 593 10.27 10.94 4.27
CA GLY A 593 10.87 10.24 5.40
C GLY A 593 11.42 8.85 5.06
N ASN A 594 11.15 8.32 3.86
CA ASN A 594 11.63 7.01 3.43
C ASN A 594 12.97 7.11 2.72
N VAL A 595 13.12 8.14 1.86
CA VAL A 595 14.31 8.44 1.06
C VAL A 595 14.50 9.95 1.09
N ASN A 596 15.53 10.43 1.76
CA ASN A 596 15.74 11.87 1.87
C ASN A 596 15.95 12.52 0.49
N VAL A 597 15.37 13.71 0.28
CA VAL A 597 15.47 14.48 -0.97
C VAL A 597 16.91 14.74 -1.41
N ALA A 598 17.88 14.68 -0.48
CA ALA A 598 19.31 14.79 -0.76
C ALA A 598 19.81 13.73 -1.77
N HIS A 599 19.16 12.57 -1.86
CA HIS A 599 19.45 11.58 -2.90
C HIS A 599 19.28 12.17 -4.31
N SER A 600 18.15 12.82 -4.58
CA SER A 600 17.87 13.43 -5.88
C SER A 600 18.73 14.69 -6.12
N ASP A 601 18.98 15.50 -5.08
CA ASP A 601 19.84 16.68 -5.20
C ASP A 601 21.26 16.32 -5.65
N LYS A 602 21.85 15.36 -4.98
CA LYS A 602 23.21 14.88 -5.31
C LYS A 602 23.23 14.23 -6.70
N MET A 603 22.18 13.47 -7.05
CA MET A 603 22.11 12.79 -8.34
C MET A 603 22.03 13.78 -9.50
N VAL A 604 21.15 14.80 -9.44
CA VAL A 604 21.06 15.81 -10.49
C VAL A 604 22.35 16.63 -10.62
N ALA A 605 23.02 16.93 -9.50
CA ALA A 605 24.30 17.62 -9.52
C ALA A 605 25.40 16.76 -10.18
N ALA A 606 25.46 15.47 -9.89
CA ALA A 606 26.43 14.55 -10.47
C ALA A 606 26.22 14.37 -11.99
N LEU A 607 24.97 14.19 -12.44
CA LEU A 607 24.63 14.09 -13.85
C LEU A 607 25.01 15.35 -14.63
N LYS A 608 24.67 16.53 -14.11
CA LYS A 608 25.05 17.82 -14.74
C LYS A 608 26.57 18.00 -14.78
N SER A 609 27.28 17.58 -13.75
CA SER A 609 28.75 17.62 -13.73
C SER A 609 29.38 16.67 -14.74
N ALA A 610 28.71 15.57 -15.09
CA ALA A 610 29.13 14.65 -16.15
C ALA A 610 28.77 15.16 -17.56
N GLY A 611 28.07 16.29 -17.69
CA GLY A 611 27.63 16.87 -18.96
C GLY A 611 26.31 16.32 -19.48
N ASP A 612 25.60 15.53 -18.66
CA ASP A 612 24.34 14.89 -19.05
C ASP A 612 23.13 15.78 -18.72
N GLN A 613 22.05 15.63 -19.48
CA GLN A 613 20.80 16.37 -19.24
C GLN A 613 20.05 15.79 -18.05
N ALA A 614 19.87 16.58 -17.01
CA ALA A 614 19.12 16.17 -15.83
C ALA A 614 18.30 17.33 -15.24
N GLU A 615 17.08 17.00 -14.80
CA GLU A 615 16.17 17.93 -14.13
C GLU A 615 15.60 17.28 -12.87
N LEU A 616 15.42 18.07 -11.80
CA LEU A 616 14.70 17.69 -10.59
C LEU A 616 13.50 18.62 -10.40
N VAL A 617 12.32 18.03 -10.31
CA VAL A 617 11.09 18.67 -9.86
C VAL A 617 10.88 18.33 -8.39
N ARG A 618 10.93 19.34 -7.53
CA ARG A 618 10.75 19.17 -6.10
C ARG A 618 9.35 19.60 -5.68
N PHE A 619 8.68 18.78 -4.86
CA PHE A 619 7.37 19.06 -4.30
C PHE A 619 7.49 19.43 -2.83
N HIS A 620 7.12 20.68 -2.49
CA HIS A 620 7.21 21.19 -1.13
C HIS A 620 6.09 20.64 -0.25
N GLY A 621 6.45 20.25 0.97
CA GLY A 621 5.52 19.73 1.96
C GLY A 621 4.95 18.36 1.62
N LEU A 622 5.49 17.64 0.63
CA LEU A 622 5.03 16.30 0.27
C LEU A 622 6.03 15.23 0.72
N ASP A 623 5.46 14.09 1.09
CA ASP A 623 6.16 12.89 1.50
C ASP A 623 6.55 11.99 0.33
N HIS A 624 6.94 10.75 0.63
CA HIS A 624 7.34 9.73 -0.33
C HIS A 624 6.25 9.37 -1.33
N GLN A 625 4.98 9.43 -0.94
CA GLN A 625 3.85 9.00 -1.77
C GLN A 625 3.35 10.09 -2.71
N LEU A 626 3.78 11.34 -2.54
CA LEU A 626 3.31 12.49 -3.30
C LEU A 626 1.79 12.51 -3.41
N ASP A 627 1.07 12.29 -2.29
CA ASP A 627 -0.37 12.11 -2.27
C ASP A 627 -1.13 13.43 -2.34
N ASP A 628 -0.92 14.15 -3.46
CA ASP A 628 -1.52 15.43 -3.80
C ASP A 628 -1.97 15.42 -5.27
N THR A 629 -3.24 15.76 -5.52
CA THR A 629 -3.81 15.75 -6.88
C THR A 629 -3.07 16.69 -7.84
N ASP A 630 -2.69 17.88 -7.38
CA ASP A 630 -2.05 18.88 -8.25
C ASP A 630 -0.59 18.49 -8.53
N ALA A 631 0.12 18.00 -7.52
CA ALA A 631 1.49 17.49 -7.66
C ALA A 631 1.54 16.27 -8.58
N ARG A 632 0.65 15.28 -8.41
CA ARG A 632 0.57 14.12 -9.31
C ARG A 632 0.21 14.53 -10.74
N THR A 633 -0.73 15.47 -10.92
CA THR A 633 -1.09 16.01 -12.24
C THR A 633 0.11 16.70 -12.90
N GLN A 634 0.82 17.56 -12.15
CA GLN A 634 2.04 18.18 -12.64
C GLN A 634 3.12 17.15 -12.99
N MET A 635 3.35 16.17 -12.14
CA MET A 635 4.30 15.09 -12.37
C MET A 635 3.98 14.33 -13.66
N LEU A 636 2.74 13.89 -13.86
CA LEU A 636 2.33 13.16 -15.06
C LEU A 636 2.44 14.01 -16.32
N THR A 637 2.06 15.30 -16.27
CA THR A 637 2.24 16.23 -17.40
C THR A 637 3.72 16.38 -17.77
N ARG A 638 4.60 16.49 -16.78
CA ARG A 638 6.05 16.57 -17.01
C ARG A 638 6.62 15.26 -17.56
N ILE A 639 6.19 14.10 -17.02
CA ILE A 639 6.58 12.78 -17.52
C ILE A 639 6.15 12.62 -18.97
N GLY A 640 4.89 12.92 -19.30
CA GLY A 640 4.38 12.80 -20.68
C GLY A 640 5.18 13.68 -21.65
N THR A 641 5.35 14.97 -21.34
CA THR A 641 6.14 15.89 -22.18
C THR A 641 7.57 15.41 -22.38
N PHE A 642 8.21 14.92 -21.32
CA PHE A 642 9.58 14.42 -21.35
C PHE A 642 9.71 13.15 -22.21
N LEU A 643 8.80 12.20 -22.06
CA LEU A 643 8.78 10.96 -22.84
C LEU A 643 8.45 11.23 -24.32
N ASP A 644 7.45 12.08 -24.59
CA ASP A 644 7.07 12.46 -25.96
C ASP A 644 8.26 13.08 -26.72
N SER A 645 9.05 13.92 -26.06
CA SER A 645 10.25 14.53 -26.67
C SER A 645 11.42 13.56 -26.85
N SER A 646 11.48 12.48 -26.06
CA SER A 646 12.62 11.56 -26.04
C SER A 646 12.39 10.31 -26.89
N ILE A 647 11.18 9.74 -26.88
CA ILE A 647 10.85 8.46 -27.53
C ILE A 647 9.60 8.54 -28.43
N GLY A 648 8.89 9.70 -28.43
CA GLY A 648 7.62 9.84 -29.15
C GLY A 648 6.49 8.97 -28.59
N HIS A 649 5.31 9.07 -29.16
CA HIS A 649 4.14 8.24 -28.84
C HIS A 649 3.44 7.71 -30.10
#